data_b205776124b01bff0df57d42f77bc1b7
#
_entry.id   b205776124b01bff0df57d42f77bc1b7
#
_cell.length_a   1.000
_cell.length_b   1.000
_cell.length_c   1.000
_cell.angle_alpha   90.00
_cell.angle_beta   90.00
_cell.angle_gamma   90.00
#
_symmetry.space_group_name_H-M   'P 1'
#
loop_
_entity.id
_entity.type
_entity.pdbx_description
1 polymer ?
#
loop_
_entity_poly.entity_id
_entity_poly.type
_entity_poly.pdbx_seq_one_letter_code
_entity_poly.pdbx_strand_id
1 'polypeptide(L)'
;MKTLKIPVLITLLLTGCGSNQVTSTSSNYSSSKNSSSTTSSNQIISSSIELEKVDLELPVFIGTQSGFQIDRNIYGTFIEHIDTCIYNGIWSEMIMDRKFHDPVATGVSQWSKNGDVENNQEVYKSAPYATTINKDGSITQLGIPLDENKDYDGYFYASGNGNLTISFTNADETIERKIEINSDTMTKYEYKIHSNVKNRKTKIIIKSDSNGIVVDSLSLMPSENYYGMRKDSLDLLKSLNAPFYRWPGGNFVSGYDWKDGIGDRDERQSKRNLEYCGLESDFENEDERLANDIIKIGSLGFYGAFEPNDYGLDEFIMMCRYLNAEPNIVVNSGLGNALDAQDEVEYCNTTNTEYGNKRVEKEPYNVKYWSIGNEMNGSWQLGNVPINEYIVRHNEFYSKMKEVDNTIKIIGVGDNHSNWSKDMLNNTEMDYISEHFYAERDEKDSITHIRSLQKQAEYRIDNHRKLNKPNVYMSIDEYAYMNAECSSRLKDGMGVALCLNEFIKNADVVKIGCYSSTVNATQGSLTTDKYGAHMQGNGYALKLYSDSMLDYYQPITFQRSKLKDEVFEIIGTTNIGKDKLAIAVVNSGEKKIRLTNDKFKKIESRKYVTADFLDDYDDDEYSKFRYYEENNPSSIVVEPRSITTFVIQL
;
A
#
# COMPACT_ATOMS: atom_id res chain seq x y z
N MET A 1 -3.89 46.58 13.30
CA MET A 1 -3.48 45.40 14.09
C MET A 1 -3.92 44.18 13.29
N LYS A 2 -3.02 43.63 12.50
CA LYS A 2 -3.27 42.41 11.75
C LYS A 2 -2.89 41.23 12.66
N THR A 3 -3.87 40.41 13.04
CA THR A 3 -3.66 39.18 13.78
C THR A 3 -3.04 38.15 12.85
N LEU A 4 -1.79 37.82 13.13
CA LEU A 4 -1.08 36.70 12.51
C LEU A 4 -1.79 35.41 12.92
N LYS A 5 -2.43 34.73 12.00
CA LYS A 5 -2.86 33.35 12.18
C LYS A 5 -1.62 32.48 11.94
N ILE A 6 -1.11 31.88 13.01
CA ILE A 6 -0.09 30.82 12.92
C ILE A 6 -0.86 29.55 12.56
N PRO A 7 -0.62 28.92 11.39
CA PRO A 7 -1.11 27.58 11.17
C PRO A 7 -0.34 26.64 12.09
N VAL A 8 -1.05 25.78 12.80
CA VAL A 8 -0.45 24.63 13.49
C VAL A 8 0.01 23.69 12.39
N LEU A 9 1.24 23.86 11.99
CA LEU A 9 1.94 22.96 11.09
C LEU A 9 2.21 21.68 11.89
N ILE A 10 1.45 20.63 11.66
CA ILE A 10 1.88 19.28 12.01
C ILE A 10 3.04 18.97 11.07
N THR A 11 4.24 19.29 11.52
CA THR A 11 5.46 18.95 10.80
C THR A 11 5.64 17.44 10.94
N LEU A 12 5.19 16.69 9.97
CA LEU A 12 5.72 15.36 9.72
C LEU A 12 7.21 15.54 9.42
N LEU A 13 8.07 15.22 10.37
CA LEU A 13 9.50 15.06 10.13
C LEU A 13 9.69 13.77 9.32
N LEU A 14 9.61 13.89 8.00
CA LEU A 14 10.03 12.85 7.07
C LEU A 14 11.56 12.86 7.02
N THR A 15 12.19 12.03 7.85
CA THR A 15 13.59 11.67 7.64
C THR A 15 13.60 10.56 6.59
N GLY A 16 13.96 10.91 5.37
CA GLY A 16 14.21 9.91 4.32
C GLY A 16 15.15 8.81 4.81
N CYS A 17 14.90 7.57 4.42
CA CYS A 17 15.75 6.42 4.69
C CYS A 17 17.18 6.66 4.18
N GLY A 18 18.02 7.25 5.02
CA GLY A 18 19.44 7.47 4.79
C GLY A 18 20.24 6.39 5.51
N SER A 19 20.92 5.56 4.74
CA SER A 19 21.78 4.48 5.23
C SER A 19 22.92 4.99 6.11
N ASN A 20 22.94 4.63 7.37
CA ASN A 20 24.13 4.76 8.22
C ASN A 20 25.05 3.55 7.99
N GLN A 21 26.28 3.83 7.57
CA GLN A 21 27.34 2.82 7.45
C GLN A 21 27.78 2.37 8.84
N VAL A 22 27.67 1.08 9.09
CA VAL A 22 28.37 0.39 10.18
C VAL A 22 29.29 -0.66 9.57
N THR A 23 30.56 -0.58 9.95
CA THR A 23 31.66 -1.44 9.47
C THR A 23 31.50 -2.88 9.96
N SER A 24 31.58 -3.83 9.03
CA SER A 24 31.50 -5.26 9.29
C SER A 24 32.82 -5.88 9.66
N THR A 25 32.85 -6.72 10.67
CA THR A 25 33.91 -7.72 10.90
C THR A 25 33.37 -9.10 10.54
N SER A 26 34.07 -9.72 9.59
CA SER A 26 33.73 -11.05 9.07
C SER A 26 34.21 -12.17 10.00
N SER A 27 33.40 -13.19 10.25
CA SER A 27 33.81 -14.49 10.73
C SER A 27 33.28 -15.60 9.83
N ASN A 28 34.23 -16.37 9.29
CA ASN A 28 34.01 -17.54 8.43
C ASN A 28 33.43 -18.72 9.21
N TYR A 29 32.41 -19.37 8.67
CA TYR A 29 32.10 -20.75 9.03
C TYR A 29 32.01 -21.64 7.80
N SER A 30 32.81 -22.74 7.86
CA SER A 30 32.95 -23.74 6.82
C SER A 30 31.89 -24.84 6.96
N SER A 31 31.32 -25.25 5.82
CA SER A 31 30.43 -26.39 5.69
C SER A 31 31.20 -27.71 5.54
N SER A 32 30.88 -28.73 6.34
CA SER A 32 31.30 -30.11 6.12
C SER A 32 30.13 -30.96 5.67
N LYS A 33 30.24 -31.56 4.49
CA LYS A 33 29.35 -32.62 4.00
C LYS A 33 29.78 -33.97 4.65
N ASN A 34 28.80 -34.71 5.17
CA ASN A 34 28.97 -36.14 5.39
C ASN A 34 27.80 -36.91 4.79
N SER A 35 28.15 -37.79 3.87
CA SER A 35 27.30 -38.83 3.30
C SER A 35 27.43 -40.11 4.13
N SER A 36 26.33 -40.76 4.49
CA SER A 36 26.37 -42.18 4.89
C SER A 36 25.10 -42.93 4.47
N SER A 37 25.35 -44.11 3.98
CA SER A 37 24.49 -45.07 3.32
C SER A 37 23.49 -45.76 4.26
N THR A 38 22.33 -46.10 3.70
CA THR A 38 21.21 -46.81 4.26
C THR A 38 21.46 -48.32 4.39
N THR A 39 21.06 -48.87 5.51
CA THR A 39 20.65 -50.27 5.62
C THR A 39 19.29 -50.36 6.34
N SER A 40 18.31 -50.99 5.68
CA SER A 40 16.95 -51.17 6.15
C SER A 40 16.84 -52.28 7.15
N SER A 41 16.25 -52.01 8.32
CA SER A 41 15.64 -53.04 9.17
C SER A 41 14.27 -52.54 9.63
N ASN A 42 13.23 -53.26 9.25
CA ASN A 42 11.85 -53.05 9.70
C ASN A 42 11.74 -53.33 11.21
N GLN A 43 11.69 -52.27 12.00
CA GLN A 43 11.14 -52.33 13.35
C GLN A 43 9.85 -51.47 13.36
N ILE A 44 8.75 -52.11 13.73
CA ILE A 44 7.50 -51.43 14.08
C ILE A 44 7.77 -50.71 15.40
N ILE A 45 8.14 -49.43 15.30
CA ILE A 45 8.21 -48.55 16.45
C ILE A 45 6.83 -47.94 16.61
N SER A 46 6.10 -48.32 17.66
CA SER A 46 5.01 -47.50 18.17
C SER A 46 5.63 -46.20 18.69
N SER A 47 5.72 -45.21 17.83
CA SER A 47 6.13 -43.89 18.27
C SER A 47 5.01 -43.30 19.13
N SER A 48 5.19 -43.32 20.44
CA SER A 48 4.52 -42.38 21.30
C SER A 48 4.88 -40.99 20.75
N ILE A 49 3.90 -40.24 20.24
CA ILE A 49 4.09 -38.84 19.85
C ILE A 49 4.51 -38.11 21.12
N GLU A 50 5.80 -37.81 21.25
CA GLU A 50 6.30 -36.99 22.35
C GLU A 50 5.73 -35.57 22.19
N LEU A 51 4.82 -35.19 23.07
CA LEU A 51 4.21 -33.86 23.02
C LEU A 51 5.29 -32.78 23.22
N GLU A 52 5.28 -31.78 22.37
CA GLU A 52 6.17 -30.64 22.44
C GLU A 52 6.16 -30.01 23.86
N LYS A 53 7.34 -29.80 24.46
CA LYS A 53 7.46 -29.22 25.80
C LYS A 53 6.96 -27.76 25.81
N VAL A 54 6.12 -27.42 26.79
CA VAL A 54 5.55 -26.07 26.98
C VAL A 54 5.76 -25.61 28.40
N ASP A 55 5.73 -24.27 28.60
CA ASP A 55 5.88 -23.63 29.91
C ASP A 55 4.55 -23.57 30.67
N LEU A 56 3.44 -23.55 29.94
CA LEU A 56 2.09 -23.45 30.50
C LEU A 56 1.08 -24.24 29.66
N GLU A 57 0.21 -25.01 30.36
CA GLU A 57 -1.03 -25.50 29.77
C GLU A 57 -2.19 -24.61 30.19
N LEU A 58 -2.98 -24.17 29.20
CA LEU A 58 -4.07 -23.23 29.38
C LEU A 58 -5.38 -23.80 28.86
N PRO A 59 -6.28 -24.25 29.74
CA PRO A 59 -7.64 -24.59 29.35
C PRO A 59 -8.38 -23.40 28.79
N VAL A 60 -9.04 -23.58 27.65
CA VAL A 60 -9.89 -22.57 27.02
C VAL A 60 -11.34 -23.06 26.96
N PHE A 61 -12.30 -22.14 26.99
CA PHE A 61 -13.73 -22.45 26.97
C PHE A 61 -14.36 -21.78 25.74
N ILE A 62 -15.11 -22.58 24.97
CA ILE A 62 -15.80 -22.13 23.78
C ILE A 62 -17.20 -21.65 24.16
N GLY A 63 -17.51 -20.37 23.93
CA GLY A 63 -18.80 -19.75 24.22
C GLY A 63 -19.85 -20.04 23.13
N THR A 64 -20.84 -19.17 23.01
CA THR A 64 -21.89 -19.24 21.99
C THR A 64 -21.51 -18.39 20.78
N GLN A 65 -21.65 -18.94 19.57
CA GLN A 65 -21.44 -18.24 18.31
C GLN A 65 -22.32 -16.98 18.20
N SER A 66 -21.79 -15.87 17.65
CA SER A 66 -22.60 -14.70 17.33
C SER A 66 -23.57 -14.97 16.18
N GLY A 67 -24.64 -14.18 16.12
CA GLY A 67 -25.62 -14.26 15.03
C GLY A 67 -25.24 -13.49 13.76
N PHE A 68 -24.15 -12.72 13.80
CA PHE A 68 -23.74 -11.84 12.71
C PHE A 68 -22.55 -12.41 11.95
N GLN A 69 -22.68 -12.43 10.62
CA GLN A 69 -21.59 -12.85 9.74
C GLN A 69 -20.53 -11.76 9.65
N ILE A 70 -19.28 -12.18 9.77
CA ILE A 70 -18.10 -11.34 9.55
C ILE A 70 -18.00 -11.04 8.06
N ASP A 71 -17.95 -9.76 7.69
CA ASP A 71 -17.62 -9.37 6.32
C ASP A 71 -16.11 -9.50 6.13
N ARG A 72 -15.69 -10.17 5.06
CA ARG A 72 -14.26 -10.35 4.79
C ARG A 72 -13.54 -9.03 4.48
N ASN A 73 -14.27 -8.01 4.04
CA ASN A 73 -13.70 -6.69 3.75
C ASN A 73 -13.10 -6.00 4.99
N ILE A 74 -13.29 -6.55 6.22
CA ILE A 74 -12.57 -6.07 7.41
C ILE A 74 -11.06 -6.33 7.39
N TYR A 75 -10.58 -7.21 6.48
CA TYR A 75 -9.15 -7.52 6.27
C TYR A 75 -8.57 -6.74 5.09
N GLY A 76 -9.22 -5.67 4.67
CA GLY A 76 -8.80 -4.82 3.58
C GLY A 76 -7.59 -3.96 3.91
N THR A 77 -7.12 -3.27 2.89
CA THR A 77 -5.98 -2.35 2.99
C THR A 77 -6.14 -1.19 2.01
N PHE A 78 -5.22 -0.24 2.05
CA PHE A 78 -5.33 1.04 1.41
C PHE A 78 -4.01 1.43 0.73
N ILE A 79 -4.10 1.97 -0.48
CA ILE A 79 -2.97 2.53 -1.22
C ILE A 79 -3.26 3.97 -1.61
N GLU A 80 -2.24 4.80 -1.57
CA GLU A 80 -2.30 6.23 -1.87
C GLU A 80 -1.08 6.66 -2.69
N HIS A 81 -1.24 7.71 -3.48
CA HIS A 81 -0.12 8.38 -4.16
C HIS A 81 0.65 9.27 -3.18
N ILE A 82 1.25 8.64 -2.18
CA ILE A 82 2.05 9.26 -1.11
C ILE A 82 3.39 8.54 -1.00
N ASP A 83 4.44 9.27 -0.67
CA ASP A 83 5.81 8.75 -0.51
C ASP A 83 6.21 7.86 -1.70
N THR A 84 6.56 6.62 -1.41
CA THR A 84 6.90 5.60 -2.42
C THR A 84 5.90 4.44 -2.43
N CYS A 85 4.64 4.68 -2.07
CA CYS A 85 3.62 3.62 -2.07
C CYS A 85 3.34 3.12 -3.50
N ILE A 86 3.10 4.02 -4.43
CA ILE A 86 2.85 3.69 -5.84
C ILE A 86 4.19 3.64 -6.60
N TYR A 87 4.84 4.79 -6.79
CA TYR A 87 6.09 4.88 -7.54
C TYR A 87 7.27 4.42 -6.69
N ASN A 88 8.11 3.54 -7.23
CA ASN A 88 9.13 2.74 -6.53
C ASN A 88 8.59 1.68 -5.54
N GLY A 89 7.29 1.68 -5.25
CA GLY A 89 6.61 0.70 -4.41
C GLY A 89 5.92 -0.39 -5.22
N ILE A 90 4.77 -0.07 -5.79
CA ILE A 90 3.98 -0.99 -6.63
C ILE A 90 4.38 -0.86 -8.10
N TRP A 91 4.67 0.35 -8.57
CA TRP A 91 4.98 0.66 -9.97
C TRP A 91 6.44 0.40 -10.31
N SER A 92 6.72 -0.22 -11.46
CA SER A 92 8.05 -0.71 -11.81
C SER A 92 8.89 0.23 -12.66
N GLU A 93 8.41 1.42 -13.01
CA GLU A 93 9.18 2.40 -13.79
C GLU A 93 10.45 2.83 -13.03
N MET A 94 11.60 2.72 -13.71
CA MET A 94 12.91 2.98 -13.12
C MET A 94 13.45 4.37 -13.46
N ILE A 95 12.87 5.04 -14.46
CA ILE A 95 13.25 6.38 -14.90
C ILE A 95 12.39 7.41 -14.17
N MET A 96 13.01 8.23 -13.33
CA MET A 96 12.35 9.37 -12.69
C MET A 96 12.20 10.51 -13.70
N ASP A 97 11.11 11.29 -13.57
CA ASP A 97 10.82 12.39 -14.49
C ASP A 97 10.99 11.97 -15.97
N ARG A 98 10.42 10.82 -16.29
CA ARG A 98 10.56 10.18 -17.60
C ARG A 98 9.93 10.98 -18.75
N LYS A 99 9.03 11.91 -18.43
CA LYS A 99 8.27 12.77 -19.36
C LYS A 99 8.79 14.20 -19.39
N PHE A 100 9.91 14.50 -18.73
CA PHE A 100 10.47 15.85 -18.63
C PHE A 100 9.45 16.90 -18.16
N HIS A 101 8.86 16.65 -16.99
CA HIS A 101 7.98 17.64 -16.36
C HIS A 101 8.69 18.99 -16.19
N ASP A 102 9.99 18.95 -15.87
CA ASP A 102 10.86 20.12 -15.77
C ASP A 102 11.99 20.09 -16.82
N PRO A 103 12.47 21.25 -17.25
CA PRO A 103 13.58 21.34 -18.20
C PRO A 103 14.83 20.65 -17.65
N VAL A 104 15.50 19.85 -18.47
CA VAL A 104 16.72 19.14 -18.10
C VAL A 104 17.78 20.07 -17.51
N ALA A 105 18.39 19.67 -16.41
CA ALA A 105 19.39 20.41 -15.64
C ALA A 105 18.90 21.73 -15.01
N THR A 106 17.61 21.83 -14.73
CA THR A 106 17.06 22.87 -13.83
C THR A 106 17.06 22.39 -12.39
N GLY A 107 16.65 23.26 -11.44
CA GLY A 107 16.69 22.95 -10.01
C GLY A 107 15.83 21.77 -9.56
N VAL A 108 14.80 21.38 -10.33
CA VAL A 108 13.87 20.31 -9.99
C VAL A 108 14.02 19.06 -10.87
N SER A 109 14.70 19.19 -12.01
CA SER A 109 14.93 18.06 -12.94
C SER A 109 15.73 16.94 -12.31
N GLN A 110 15.30 15.71 -12.60
CA GLN A 110 16.05 14.47 -12.23
C GLN A 110 17.17 14.16 -13.23
N TRP A 111 17.34 14.98 -14.25
CA TRP A 111 18.33 14.81 -15.31
C TRP A 111 19.42 15.88 -15.25
N SER A 112 20.65 15.46 -15.41
CA SER A 112 21.80 16.33 -15.68
C SER A 112 22.16 16.30 -17.17
N LYS A 113 22.82 17.36 -17.65
CA LYS A 113 23.29 17.45 -19.05
C LYS A 113 24.78 17.71 -19.15
N ASN A 114 25.36 17.26 -20.27
CA ASN A 114 26.72 17.58 -20.66
C ASN A 114 26.77 17.87 -22.17
N GLY A 115 27.58 18.87 -22.54
CA GLY A 115 27.67 19.32 -23.93
C GLY A 115 26.43 20.13 -24.39
N ASP A 116 26.17 20.12 -25.66
CA ASP A 116 25.11 20.91 -26.30
C ASP A 116 23.76 20.18 -26.21
N VAL A 117 22.96 20.60 -25.23
CA VAL A 117 21.61 20.06 -24.93
C VAL A 117 20.67 21.22 -24.66
N GLU A 118 19.57 21.27 -25.37
CA GLU A 118 18.55 22.31 -25.30
C GLU A 118 17.21 21.74 -24.83
N ASN A 119 16.47 22.52 -24.02
CA ASN A 119 15.09 22.20 -23.66
C ASN A 119 14.17 22.92 -24.64
N ASN A 120 13.15 22.23 -25.14
CA ASN A 120 12.15 22.81 -26.02
C ASN A 120 10.74 22.49 -25.54
N GLN A 121 9.77 23.29 -26.01
CA GLN A 121 8.35 23.15 -25.67
C GLN A 121 7.55 22.40 -26.75
N GLU A 122 8.19 21.91 -27.79
CA GLU A 122 7.56 20.99 -28.74
C GLU A 122 7.62 19.58 -28.18
N VAL A 123 6.54 19.16 -27.60
CA VAL A 123 6.44 17.96 -26.76
C VAL A 123 5.60 16.88 -27.44
N TYR A 124 5.80 15.65 -27.03
CA TYR A 124 4.93 14.54 -27.40
C TYR A 124 3.80 14.39 -26.36
N LYS A 125 2.81 15.31 -26.40
CA LYS A 125 1.52 15.23 -25.70
C LYS A 125 1.49 15.16 -24.15
N SER A 126 2.57 14.81 -23.43
CA SER A 126 2.45 14.43 -22.04
C SER A 126 3.09 15.36 -21.01
N ALA A 127 4.06 16.16 -21.38
CA ALA A 127 4.74 17.08 -20.46
C ALA A 127 5.06 18.41 -21.12
N PRO A 128 5.37 19.46 -20.34
CA PRO A 128 5.63 20.77 -20.94
C PRO A 128 6.95 20.87 -21.68
N TYR A 129 7.86 19.88 -21.55
CA TYR A 129 9.19 19.93 -22.15
C TYR A 129 9.58 18.64 -22.87
N ALA A 130 10.36 18.79 -23.94
CA ALA A 130 11.18 17.73 -24.54
C ALA A 130 12.64 18.22 -24.58
N THR A 131 13.57 17.34 -24.88
CA THR A 131 14.99 17.65 -24.84
C THR A 131 15.64 17.39 -26.20
N THR A 132 16.26 18.43 -26.79
CA THR A 132 17.09 18.31 -27.98
C THR A 132 18.51 17.99 -27.56
N ILE A 133 19.05 16.88 -28.05
CA ILE A 133 20.43 16.45 -27.82
C ILE A 133 21.19 16.65 -29.13
N ASN A 134 22.10 17.64 -29.15
CA ASN A 134 22.95 17.92 -30.28
C ASN A 134 24.19 17.02 -30.26
N LYS A 135 24.99 17.08 -31.34
CA LYS A 135 26.17 16.22 -31.52
C LYS A 135 27.10 16.31 -30.29
N ASP A 136 27.50 15.14 -29.80
CA ASP A 136 28.29 14.94 -28.60
C ASP A 136 27.65 15.40 -27.28
N GLY A 137 26.43 15.98 -27.33
CA GLY A 137 25.61 16.23 -26.15
C GLY A 137 25.09 14.95 -25.50
N SER A 138 24.80 15.02 -24.22
CA SER A 138 24.19 13.90 -23.47
C SER A 138 23.36 14.35 -22.27
N ILE A 139 22.37 13.53 -21.91
CA ILE A 139 21.63 13.62 -20.64
C ILE A 139 21.92 12.38 -19.80
N THR A 140 21.91 12.57 -18.48
CA THR A 140 22.27 11.50 -17.52
C THR A 140 21.34 11.51 -16.32
N GLN A 141 20.87 10.33 -15.91
CA GLN A 141 20.22 10.10 -14.63
C GLN A 141 20.98 9.03 -13.83
N LEU A 142 21.02 9.21 -12.52
CA LEU A 142 21.76 8.34 -11.58
C LEU A 142 20.80 7.42 -10.81
N GLY A 143 21.35 6.33 -10.29
CA GLY A 143 20.65 5.51 -9.29
C GLY A 143 19.72 4.46 -9.85
N ILE A 144 19.84 4.11 -11.14
CA ILE A 144 19.07 3.01 -11.75
C ILE A 144 19.48 1.67 -11.12
N PRO A 145 18.59 0.96 -10.43
CA PRO A 145 18.92 -0.33 -9.81
C PRO A 145 18.82 -1.45 -10.86
N LEU A 146 19.92 -2.15 -11.10
CA LEU A 146 19.94 -3.36 -11.93
C LEU A 146 20.20 -4.60 -11.08
N ASP A 147 19.52 -5.70 -11.38
CA ASP A 147 19.70 -7.01 -10.75
C ASP A 147 20.45 -7.96 -11.66
N GLU A 148 21.20 -8.87 -11.04
CA GLU A 148 21.97 -9.89 -11.75
C GLU A 148 21.03 -10.88 -12.48
N ASN A 149 21.36 -11.20 -13.74
CA ASN A 149 20.61 -12.11 -14.60
C ASN A 149 19.14 -11.67 -14.84
N LYS A 150 18.91 -10.36 -14.97
CA LYS A 150 17.59 -9.80 -15.28
C LYS A 150 17.58 -9.06 -16.61
N ASP A 151 16.43 -9.17 -17.29
CA ASP A 151 16.12 -8.46 -18.52
C ASP A 151 15.25 -7.24 -18.21
N TYR A 152 15.47 -6.17 -19.00
CA TYR A 152 14.72 -4.92 -18.91
C TYR A 152 14.28 -4.48 -20.29
N ASP A 153 13.02 -4.05 -20.39
CA ASP A 153 12.43 -3.46 -21.59
C ASP A 153 12.43 -1.94 -21.44
N GLY A 154 13.02 -1.26 -22.40
CA GLY A 154 13.06 0.19 -22.47
C GLY A 154 12.52 0.73 -23.77
N TYR A 155 12.06 1.95 -23.74
CA TYR A 155 11.71 2.73 -24.92
C TYR A 155 11.87 4.23 -24.66
N PHE A 156 11.80 4.98 -25.75
CA PHE A 156 11.70 6.44 -25.74
C PHE A 156 11.03 6.91 -27.03
N TYR A 157 10.52 8.11 -27.02
CA TYR A 157 10.08 8.77 -28.24
C TYR A 157 11.16 9.72 -28.72
N ALA A 158 11.41 9.76 -30.04
CA ALA A 158 12.37 10.66 -30.62
C ALA A 158 11.99 11.08 -32.04
N SER A 159 12.51 12.23 -32.47
CA SER A 159 12.52 12.68 -33.85
C SER A 159 13.90 13.23 -34.24
N GLY A 160 14.20 13.28 -35.53
CA GLY A 160 15.49 13.72 -36.07
C GLY A 160 16.17 12.70 -36.92
N ASN A 161 17.45 12.94 -37.24
CA ASN A 161 18.24 12.04 -38.10
C ASN A 161 19.65 11.85 -37.55
N GLY A 162 20.01 10.62 -37.17
CA GLY A 162 21.28 10.26 -36.59
C GLY A 162 21.21 9.07 -35.66
N ASN A 163 22.13 8.96 -34.71
CA ASN A 163 22.10 7.88 -33.74
C ASN A 163 22.09 8.38 -32.31
N LEU A 164 21.28 7.75 -31.47
CA LEU A 164 21.38 7.83 -30.01
C LEU A 164 22.07 6.59 -29.45
N THR A 165 23.05 6.79 -28.57
CA THR A 165 23.63 5.72 -27.78
C THR A 165 23.09 5.82 -26.37
N ILE A 166 22.41 4.77 -25.91
CA ILE A 166 21.94 4.61 -24.55
C ILE A 166 22.92 3.70 -23.82
N SER A 167 23.54 4.19 -22.77
CA SER A 167 24.52 3.46 -21.98
C SER A 167 24.06 3.33 -20.53
N PHE A 168 24.10 2.11 -20.00
CA PHE A 168 23.91 1.80 -18.59
C PHE A 168 25.26 1.47 -18.01
N THR A 169 25.81 2.35 -17.17
CA THR A 169 27.19 2.24 -16.69
C THR A 169 27.25 2.27 -15.17
N ASN A 170 27.95 1.32 -14.59
CA ASN A 170 28.31 1.27 -13.18
C ASN A 170 29.79 0.87 -13.03
N ALA A 171 30.25 0.53 -11.80
CA ALA A 171 31.64 0.15 -11.55
C ALA A 171 32.03 -1.20 -12.18
N ASP A 172 31.04 -2.07 -12.45
CA ASP A 172 31.24 -3.47 -12.76
C ASP A 172 30.91 -3.80 -14.23
N GLU A 173 29.98 -3.04 -14.84
CA GLU A 173 29.46 -3.31 -16.17
C GLU A 173 29.13 -2.02 -16.92
N THR A 174 29.23 -2.07 -18.25
CA THR A 174 28.64 -1.09 -19.18
C THR A 174 27.86 -1.81 -20.25
N ILE A 175 26.56 -1.50 -20.36
CA ILE A 175 25.65 -2.03 -21.36
C ILE A 175 25.31 -0.90 -22.32
N GLU A 176 25.50 -1.08 -23.62
CA GLU A 176 25.22 -0.05 -24.62
C GLU A 176 24.21 -0.54 -25.66
N ARG A 177 23.33 0.39 -26.10
CA ARG A 177 22.43 0.23 -27.24
C ARG A 177 22.56 1.44 -28.13
N LYS A 178 22.92 1.22 -29.38
CA LYS A 178 22.94 2.25 -30.42
C LYS A 178 21.69 2.12 -31.26
N ILE A 179 20.92 3.20 -31.36
CA ILE A 179 19.61 3.24 -32.02
C ILE A 179 19.65 4.34 -33.08
N GLU A 180 19.34 3.96 -34.32
CA GLU A 180 19.23 4.89 -35.45
C GLU A 180 17.89 5.61 -35.39
N ILE A 181 17.91 6.93 -35.39
CA ILE A 181 16.76 7.81 -35.46
C ILE A 181 16.66 8.33 -36.90
N ASN A 182 15.52 8.13 -37.52
CA ASN A 182 15.30 8.49 -38.92
C ASN A 182 13.84 8.92 -39.17
N SER A 183 13.27 9.70 -38.28
CA SER A 183 11.89 10.17 -38.35
C SER A 183 11.81 11.67 -38.14
N ASP A 184 11.06 12.37 -38.98
CA ASP A 184 10.77 13.80 -38.83
C ASP A 184 9.67 14.08 -37.80
N THR A 185 9.02 13.03 -37.26
CA THR A 185 8.00 13.12 -36.20
C THR A 185 8.37 12.24 -35.04
N MET A 186 7.88 12.59 -33.84
CA MET A 186 8.10 11.80 -32.62
C MET A 186 7.61 10.36 -32.83
N THR A 187 8.54 9.42 -32.81
CA THR A 187 8.34 8.00 -33.05
C THR A 187 8.90 7.19 -31.90
N LYS A 188 8.20 6.11 -31.53
CA LYS A 188 8.64 5.22 -30.45
C LYS A 188 9.77 4.32 -30.92
N TYR A 189 10.86 4.30 -30.16
CA TYR A 189 12.01 3.41 -30.33
C TYR A 189 12.15 2.52 -29.11
N GLU A 190 12.17 1.20 -29.33
CA GLU A 190 12.25 0.22 -28.26
C GLU A 190 13.65 -0.41 -28.19
N TYR A 191 14.06 -0.79 -26.97
CA TYR A 191 15.32 -1.51 -26.75
C TYR A 191 15.18 -2.46 -25.57
N LYS A 192 16.10 -3.45 -25.51
CA LYS A 192 16.21 -4.39 -24.39
C LYS A 192 17.63 -4.41 -23.86
N ILE A 193 17.76 -4.52 -22.56
CA ILE A 193 19.04 -4.77 -21.91
C ILE A 193 18.98 -6.00 -21.02
N HIS A 194 20.12 -6.65 -20.83
CA HIS A 194 20.33 -7.72 -19.87
C HIS A 194 21.47 -7.30 -18.96
N SER A 195 21.27 -7.37 -17.63
CA SER A 195 22.30 -7.10 -16.64
C SER A 195 22.86 -8.41 -16.11
N ASN A 196 24.20 -8.51 -16.07
CA ASN A 196 24.90 -9.65 -15.48
C ASN A 196 25.35 -9.39 -14.05
N VAL A 197 25.07 -8.19 -13.50
CA VAL A 197 25.50 -7.77 -12.18
C VAL A 197 24.37 -7.13 -11.40
N LYS A 198 24.38 -7.32 -10.08
CA LYS A 198 23.54 -6.59 -9.15
C LYS A 198 24.19 -5.27 -8.79
N ASN A 199 23.68 -4.15 -9.29
CA ASN A 199 24.23 -2.82 -8.98
C ASN A 199 23.12 -1.79 -8.79
N ARG A 200 23.15 -1.04 -7.68
CA ARG A 200 22.16 -0.04 -7.28
C ARG A 200 22.57 1.39 -7.61
N LYS A 201 23.70 1.57 -8.29
CA LYS A 201 24.28 2.87 -8.62
C LYS A 201 24.54 3.02 -10.13
N THR A 202 23.86 2.24 -10.95
CA THR A 202 23.96 2.36 -12.41
C THR A 202 23.44 3.73 -12.84
N LYS A 203 24.11 4.35 -13.77
CA LYS A 203 23.65 5.57 -14.44
C LYS A 203 23.21 5.25 -15.86
N ILE A 204 22.11 5.84 -16.28
CA ILE A 204 21.71 5.89 -17.68
C ILE A 204 22.30 7.14 -18.32
N ILE A 205 22.90 7.02 -19.49
CA ILE A 205 23.42 8.11 -20.31
C ILE A 205 22.83 7.98 -21.69
N ILE A 206 22.22 9.04 -22.21
CA ILE A 206 21.72 9.12 -23.58
C ILE A 206 22.54 10.17 -24.31
N LYS A 207 23.30 9.75 -25.31
CA LYS A 207 24.23 10.58 -26.09
C LYS A 207 23.89 10.56 -27.56
N SER A 208 23.95 11.73 -28.22
CA SER A 208 23.75 11.88 -29.67
C SER A 208 25.09 11.94 -30.43
N ASP A 209 25.14 11.36 -31.63
CA ASP A 209 26.23 11.55 -32.60
C ASP A 209 25.88 12.62 -33.66
N SER A 210 24.68 13.19 -33.62
CA SER A 210 24.13 14.09 -34.61
C SER A 210 23.43 15.28 -33.95
N ASN A 211 23.23 16.37 -34.69
CA ASN A 211 22.48 17.54 -34.22
C ASN A 211 20.98 17.35 -34.34
N GLY A 212 20.22 18.00 -33.46
CA GLY A 212 18.77 18.15 -33.57
C GLY A 212 17.96 16.88 -33.31
N ILE A 213 18.48 15.91 -32.53
CA ILE A 213 17.66 14.78 -32.10
C ILE A 213 16.87 15.19 -30.87
N VAL A 214 15.54 15.22 -31.01
CA VAL A 214 14.60 15.51 -29.92
C VAL A 214 14.23 14.19 -29.25
N VAL A 215 14.21 14.18 -27.92
CA VAL A 215 13.87 13.00 -27.08
C VAL A 215 12.80 13.38 -26.10
N ASP A 216 11.83 12.49 -25.89
CA ASP A 216 10.75 12.62 -24.91
C ASP A 216 10.28 11.24 -24.43
N SER A 217 9.54 11.22 -23.32
CA SER A 217 8.79 10.06 -22.78
C SER A 217 9.59 8.76 -22.77
N LEU A 218 10.62 8.74 -21.93
CA LEU A 218 11.45 7.55 -21.72
C LEU A 218 10.75 6.54 -20.82
N SER A 219 11.16 5.27 -20.91
CA SER A 219 10.77 4.22 -19.98
C SER A 219 11.83 3.16 -19.88
N LEU A 220 11.98 2.59 -18.69
CA LEU A 220 12.78 1.38 -18.44
C LEU A 220 12.12 0.59 -17.31
N MET A 221 11.70 -0.63 -17.59
CA MET A 221 11.07 -1.51 -16.60
C MET A 221 11.70 -2.90 -16.64
N PRO A 222 11.73 -3.66 -15.53
CA PRO A 222 11.99 -5.10 -15.58
C PRO A 222 11.04 -5.77 -16.57
N SER A 223 11.55 -6.68 -17.42
CA SER A 223 10.70 -7.41 -18.38
C SER A 223 9.66 -8.28 -17.68
N GLU A 224 9.96 -8.74 -16.47
CA GLU A 224 9.01 -9.40 -15.57
C GLU A 224 8.21 -8.38 -14.76
N ASN A 225 7.22 -7.74 -15.36
CA ASN A 225 6.24 -6.90 -14.69
C ASN A 225 4.82 -7.32 -15.07
N TYR A 226 3.82 -6.86 -14.30
CA TYR A 226 2.42 -7.09 -14.61
C TYR A 226 1.74 -5.76 -14.88
N TYR A 227 1.47 -5.44 -16.13
CA TYR A 227 0.89 -4.15 -16.56
C TYR A 227 1.66 -2.93 -16.01
N GLY A 228 2.99 -3.01 -15.95
CA GLY A 228 3.86 -1.98 -15.37
C GLY A 228 4.06 -2.06 -13.86
N MET A 229 3.42 -3.00 -13.16
CA MET A 229 3.57 -3.20 -11.72
C MET A 229 4.69 -4.19 -11.39
N ARG A 230 5.38 -3.95 -10.29
CA ARG A 230 6.47 -4.79 -9.78
C ARG A 230 5.96 -6.16 -9.36
N LYS A 231 6.56 -7.20 -9.92
CA LYS A 231 6.15 -8.58 -9.64
C LYS A 231 6.41 -8.98 -8.19
N ASP A 232 7.54 -8.58 -7.61
CA ASP A 232 7.90 -8.89 -6.21
C ASP A 232 6.89 -8.26 -5.22
N SER A 233 6.49 -7.01 -5.44
CA SER A 233 5.44 -6.35 -4.65
C SER A 233 4.09 -7.04 -4.81
N LEU A 234 3.68 -7.35 -6.07
CA LEU A 234 2.41 -8.03 -6.32
C LEU A 234 2.35 -9.44 -5.73
N ASP A 235 3.45 -10.19 -5.75
CA ASP A 235 3.51 -11.53 -5.15
C ASP A 235 3.31 -11.47 -3.62
N LEU A 236 3.88 -10.46 -2.95
CA LEU A 236 3.64 -10.24 -1.52
C LEU A 236 2.22 -9.74 -1.24
N LEU A 237 1.69 -8.79 -2.02
CA LEU A 237 0.30 -8.33 -1.92
C LEU A 237 -0.67 -9.49 -2.11
N LYS A 238 -0.39 -10.39 -3.05
CA LYS A 238 -1.19 -11.61 -3.23
C LYS A 238 -1.10 -12.54 -2.02
N SER A 239 0.09 -12.66 -1.43
CA SER A 239 0.27 -13.46 -0.21
C SER A 239 -0.38 -12.84 1.02
N LEU A 240 -0.56 -11.51 1.04
CA LEU A 240 -1.31 -10.79 2.07
C LEU A 240 -2.77 -11.22 2.10
N ASN A 241 -3.32 -11.61 0.94
CA ASN A 241 -4.69 -12.09 0.78
C ASN A 241 -5.74 -11.08 1.27
N ALA A 242 -5.45 -9.78 1.12
CA ALA A 242 -6.39 -8.71 1.46
C ALA A 242 -7.54 -8.67 0.42
N PRO A 243 -8.79 -8.82 0.85
CA PRO A 243 -9.94 -8.95 -0.07
C PRO A 243 -10.47 -7.61 -0.60
N PHE A 244 -9.95 -6.49 -0.11
CA PHE A 244 -10.50 -5.16 -0.37
C PHE A 244 -9.37 -4.11 -0.40
N TYR A 245 -9.36 -3.27 -1.43
CA TYR A 245 -8.37 -2.20 -1.62
C TYR A 245 -9.05 -0.86 -1.86
N ARG A 246 -8.68 0.15 -1.10
CA ARG A 246 -9.12 1.55 -1.25
C ARG A 246 -8.07 2.36 -2.00
N TRP A 247 -8.50 3.17 -3.00
CA TRP A 247 -7.66 4.02 -3.87
C TRP A 247 -8.49 5.21 -4.40
N PRO A 248 -7.94 6.36 -4.83
CA PRO A 248 -6.51 6.71 -4.98
C PRO A 248 -5.87 7.18 -3.70
N GLY A 249 -6.56 7.16 -2.61
CA GLY A 249 -5.99 7.45 -1.33
C GLY A 249 -6.85 8.24 -0.40
N GLY A 250 -6.17 8.76 0.61
CA GLY A 250 -6.56 9.69 1.62
C GLY A 250 -6.57 11.12 1.08
N ASN A 251 -5.61 11.94 1.55
CA ASN A 251 -5.58 13.36 1.21
C ASN A 251 -5.36 13.63 -0.27
N PHE A 252 -4.58 12.81 -0.94
CA PHE A 252 -4.28 12.94 -2.37
C PHE A 252 -5.52 13.11 -3.24
N VAL A 253 -6.61 12.39 -2.95
CA VAL A 253 -7.81 12.41 -3.81
C VAL A 253 -8.40 13.80 -4.01
N SER A 254 -8.29 14.68 -3.00
CA SER A 254 -8.93 16.02 -3.05
C SER A 254 -8.32 16.96 -4.07
N GLY A 255 -7.08 16.70 -4.50
CA GLY A 255 -6.39 17.42 -5.56
C GLY A 255 -6.27 16.66 -6.89
N TYR A 256 -6.77 15.43 -6.97
CA TYR A 256 -6.56 14.53 -8.11
C TYR A 256 -7.72 14.56 -9.11
N ASP A 257 -7.40 14.69 -10.39
CA ASP A 257 -8.36 14.48 -11.48
C ASP A 257 -8.10 13.09 -12.08
N TRP A 258 -9.03 12.15 -11.88
CA TRP A 258 -8.94 10.78 -12.38
C TRP A 258 -8.81 10.69 -13.91
N LYS A 259 -9.32 11.72 -14.65
CA LYS A 259 -9.23 11.80 -16.12
C LYS A 259 -7.79 11.94 -16.61
N ASP A 260 -6.89 12.51 -15.80
CA ASP A 260 -5.46 12.56 -16.10
C ASP A 260 -4.78 11.18 -16.06
N GLY A 261 -5.37 10.22 -15.33
CA GLY A 261 -4.84 8.86 -15.11
C GLY A 261 -5.41 7.77 -16.03
N ILE A 262 -6.11 8.12 -17.12
CA ILE A 262 -6.69 7.15 -18.08
C ILE A 262 -6.14 7.30 -19.50
N GLY A 263 -6.33 6.30 -20.34
CA GLY A 263 -5.84 6.29 -21.72
C GLY A 263 -4.37 5.83 -21.84
N ASP A 264 -3.72 6.19 -22.94
CA ASP A 264 -2.31 5.84 -23.17
C ASP A 264 -1.41 6.53 -22.13
N ARG A 265 -0.63 5.75 -21.40
CA ARG A 265 0.26 6.21 -20.34
C ARG A 265 1.24 7.31 -20.80
N ASP A 266 1.72 7.22 -22.04
CA ASP A 266 2.67 8.19 -22.57
C ASP A 266 1.99 9.51 -22.98
N GLU A 267 0.66 9.54 -23.07
CA GLU A 267 -0.14 10.73 -23.34
C GLU A 267 -0.70 11.40 -22.05
N ARG A 268 -0.61 10.72 -20.90
CA ARG A 268 -1.05 11.26 -19.61
C ARG A 268 -0.07 12.32 -19.13
N GLN A 269 -0.58 13.48 -18.73
CA GLN A 269 0.25 14.60 -18.27
C GLN A 269 0.75 14.39 -16.85
N SER A 270 2.02 14.70 -16.62
CA SER A 270 2.54 14.85 -15.25
C SER A 270 1.96 16.12 -14.63
N LYS A 271 1.53 16.05 -13.37
CA LYS A 271 0.92 17.16 -12.62
C LYS A 271 1.63 17.37 -11.29
N ARG A 272 1.54 18.60 -10.76
CA ARG A 272 1.92 18.85 -9.37
C ARG A 272 0.94 18.13 -8.44
N ASN A 273 1.45 17.55 -7.38
CA ASN A 273 0.61 17.02 -6.31
C ASN A 273 0.08 18.16 -5.47
N LEU A 274 -1.15 18.58 -5.72
CA LEU A 274 -1.74 19.78 -5.11
C LEU A 274 -1.89 19.67 -3.60
N GLU A 275 -2.11 18.47 -3.07
CA GLU A 275 -2.21 18.24 -1.63
C GLU A 275 -0.91 18.60 -0.90
N TYR A 276 0.23 18.23 -1.47
CA TYR A 276 1.53 18.44 -0.81
C TYR A 276 2.28 19.67 -1.27
N CYS A 277 2.04 20.10 -2.50
CA CYS A 277 2.71 21.25 -3.10
C CYS A 277 1.92 22.56 -3.02
N GLY A 278 0.63 22.50 -2.66
CA GLY A 278 -0.27 23.67 -2.61
C GLY A 278 -0.83 24.08 -3.97
N LEU A 279 -1.86 24.92 -3.94
CA LEU A 279 -2.53 25.45 -5.12
C LEU A 279 -1.71 26.58 -5.76
N GLU A 280 -1.90 26.84 -7.06
CA GLU A 280 -1.29 27.98 -7.74
C GLU A 280 -1.62 29.31 -7.06
N SER A 281 -2.84 29.43 -6.52
CA SER A 281 -3.30 30.63 -5.80
C SER A 281 -2.59 30.89 -4.46
N ASP A 282 -1.84 29.92 -3.95
CA ASP A 282 -1.12 30.03 -2.68
C ASP A 282 0.20 30.80 -2.82
N PHE A 283 0.64 31.06 -4.06
CA PHE A 283 1.91 31.71 -4.40
C PHE A 283 1.71 33.06 -5.06
N GLU A 284 2.60 34.02 -4.76
CA GLU A 284 2.56 35.34 -5.37
C GLU A 284 3.06 35.35 -6.84
N ASN A 285 3.92 34.40 -7.18
CA ASN A 285 4.53 34.27 -8.50
C ASN A 285 5.14 32.88 -8.71
N GLU A 286 5.59 32.62 -9.94
CA GLU A 286 6.18 31.34 -10.36
C GLU A 286 7.51 31.03 -9.63
N ASP A 287 8.32 32.03 -9.31
CA ASP A 287 9.60 31.82 -8.61
C ASP A 287 9.35 31.29 -7.17
N GLU A 288 8.32 31.80 -6.49
CA GLU A 288 7.93 31.32 -5.16
C GLU A 288 7.37 29.90 -5.22
N ARG A 289 6.54 29.60 -6.19
CA ARG A 289 6.01 28.25 -6.44
C ARG A 289 7.14 27.25 -6.70
N LEU A 290 8.07 27.59 -7.61
CA LEU A 290 9.20 26.76 -7.95
C LEU A 290 10.13 26.51 -6.74
N ALA A 291 10.36 27.56 -5.92
CA ALA A 291 11.13 27.41 -4.69
C ALA A 291 10.46 26.46 -3.69
N ASN A 292 9.12 26.51 -3.58
CA ASN A 292 8.36 25.55 -2.77
C ASN A 292 8.50 24.13 -3.33
N ASP A 293 8.36 23.94 -4.64
CA ASP A 293 8.46 22.62 -5.27
C ASP A 293 9.85 21.98 -5.05
N ILE A 294 10.94 22.77 -5.11
CA ILE A 294 12.30 22.32 -4.76
C ILE A 294 12.35 21.83 -3.30
N ILE A 295 11.74 22.57 -2.37
CA ILE A 295 11.69 22.17 -0.95
C ILE A 295 10.88 20.87 -0.79
N LYS A 296 9.76 20.74 -1.49
CA LYS A 296 8.91 19.55 -1.43
C LYS A 296 9.62 18.32 -2.02
N ILE A 297 10.29 18.45 -3.16
CA ILE A 297 11.11 17.37 -3.70
C ILE A 297 12.22 16.96 -2.71
N GLY A 298 12.84 17.94 -2.04
CA GLY A 298 13.87 17.67 -1.03
C GLY A 298 13.35 16.92 0.20
N SER A 299 12.08 17.11 0.57
CA SER A 299 11.47 16.50 1.76
C SER A 299 10.64 15.25 1.48
N LEU A 300 9.97 15.17 0.32
CA LEU A 300 9.01 14.13 -0.03
C LEU A 300 9.48 13.24 -1.20
N GLY A 301 10.61 13.60 -1.82
CA GLY A 301 11.06 13.00 -3.09
C GLY A 301 10.29 13.55 -4.30
N PHE A 302 10.74 13.14 -5.49
CA PHE A 302 10.14 13.61 -6.75
C PHE A 302 8.65 13.23 -6.84
N TYR A 303 8.31 11.98 -6.59
CA TYR A 303 6.94 11.48 -6.69
C TYR A 303 6.00 11.94 -5.55
N GLY A 304 6.54 12.44 -4.45
CA GLY A 304 5.73 13.13 -3.44
C GLY A 304 5.29 14.53 -3.89
N ALA A 305 6.10 15.19 -4.73
CA ALA A 305 5.82 16.51 -5.26
C ALA A 305 5.06 16.48 -6.61
N PHE A 306 5.31 15.46 -7.45
CA PHE A 306 4.74 15.35 -8.79
C PHE A 306 4.10 13.97 -9.01
N GLU A 307 2.93 14.00 -9.65
CA GLU A 307 2.19 12.83 -10.09
C GLU A 307 2.39 12.65 -11.60
N PRO A 308 3.12 11.62 -12.06
CA PRO A 308 3.32 11.37 -13.48
C PRO A 308 2.11 10.74 -14.17
N ASN A 309 1.08 10.35 -13.43
CA ASN A 309 -0.13 9.68 -13.90
C ASN A 309 0.13 8.35 -14.64
N ASP A 310 1.26 7.72 -14.39
CA ASP A 310 1.59 6.42 -15.00
C ASP A 310 0.78 5.26 -14.40
N TYR A 311 0.39 5.40 -13.14
CA TYR A 311 -0.52 4.49 -12.44
C TYR A 311 -1.83 5.22 -12.19
N GLY A 312 -2.91 4.74 -12.76
CA GLY A 312 -4.22 5.34 -12.63
C GLY A 312 -5.31 4.30 -12.39
N LEU A 313 -6.54 4.65 -12.78
CA LEU A 313 -7.73 3.84 -12.52
C LEU A 313 -7.64 2.44 -13.13
N ASP A 314 -7.18 2.34 -14.39
CA ASP A 314 -7.07 1.06 -15.10
C ASP A 314 -6.05 0.15 -14.42
N GLU A 315 -4.87 0.67 -14.05
CA GLU A 315 -3.81 -0.07 -13.37
C GLU A 315 -4.28 -0.54 -11.97
N PHE A 316 -5.01 0.30 -11.23
CA PHE A 316 -5.60 -0.08 -9.96
C PHE A 316 -6.59 -1.25 -10.09
N ILE A 317 -7.48 -1.19 -11.06
CA ILE A 317 -8.44 -2.28 -11.31
C ILE A 317 -7.72 -3.57 -11.74
N MET A 318 -6.69 -3.47 -12.60
CA MET A 318 -5.89 -4.64 -12.99
C MET A 318 -5.16 -5.24 -11.79
N MET A 319 -4.64 -4.42 -10.87
CA MET A 319 -4.08 -4.88 -9.60
C MET A 319 -5.11 -5.64 -8.76
N CYS A 320 -6.29 -5.07 -8.53
CA CYS A 320 -7.36 -5.71 -7.76
C CYS A 320 -7.78 -7.06 -8.37
N ARG A 321 -7.89 -7.14 -9.70
CA ARG A 321 -8.18 -8.41 -10.40
C ARG A 321 -7.08 -9.46 -10.22
N TYR A 322 -5.81 -9.05 -10.32
CA TYR A 322 -4.67 -9.95 -10.06
C TYR A 322 -4.68 -10.50 -8.64
N LEU A 323 -5.04 -9.66 -7.67
CA LEU A 323 -5.11 -9.98 -6.25
C LEU A 323 -6.40 -10.70 -5.85
N ASN A 324 -7.40 -10.76 -6.72
CA ASN A 324 -8.77 -11.24 -6.43
C ASN A 324 -9.42 -10.43 -5.28
N ALA A 325 -9.30 -9.11 -5.35
CA ALA A 325 -9.81 -8.18 -4.35
C ALA A 325 -10.87 -7.24 -4.93
N GLU A 326 -11.79 -6.79 -4.06
CA GLU A 326 -12.79 -5.77 -4.38
C GLU A 326 -12.16 -4.38 -4.36
N PRO A 327 -12.33 -3.58 -5.42
CA PRO A 327 -11.89 -2.19 -5.43
C PRO A 327 -12.88 -1.29 -4.70
N ASN A 328 -12.38 -0.32 -3.93
CA ASN A 328 -13.10 0.85 -3.47
C ASN A 328 -12.44 2.10 -4.05
N ILE A 329 -13.19 2.83 -4.85
CA ILE A 329 -12.73 4.09 -5.44
C ILE A 329 -13.24 5.25 -4.60
N VAL A 330 -12.32 6.18 -4.28
CA VAL A 330 -12.65 7.43 -3.60
C VAL A 330 -12.74 8.54 -4.65
N VAL A 331 -13.93 9.13 -4.82
CA VAL A 331 -14.12 10.25 -5.76
C VAL A 331 -13.70 11.57 -5.14
N ASN A 332 -13.18 12.48 -5.96
CA ASN A 332 -12.72 13.80 -5.51
C ASN A 332 -13.89 14.72 -5.15
N SER A 333 -14.26 14.77 -3.88
CA SER A 333 -15.24 15.75 -3.35
C SER A 333 -14.58 17.01 -2.75
N GLY A 334 -13.27 17.14 -2.86
CA GLY A 334 -12.53 18.35 -2.47
C GLY A 334 -12.59 19.43 -3.53
N LEU A 335 -11.70 19.35 -4.52
CA LEU A 335 -11.65 20.30 -5.66
C LEU A 335 -12.46 19.83 -6.88
N GLY A 336 -12.87 18.56 -6.94
CA GLY A 336 -13.73 18.00 -7.98
C GLY A 336 -15.20 18.35 -7.81
N ASN A 337 -16.04 17.80 -8.66
CA ASN A 337 -17.48 18.04 -8.65
C ASN A 337 -18.28 16.75 -8.92
N ALA A 338 -19.59 16.80 -8.72
CA ALA A 338 -20.47 15.64 -8.83
C ALA A 338 -20.58 15.07 -10.26
N LEU A 339 -20.35 15.88 -11.30
CA LEU A 339 -20.33 15.39 -12.68
C LEU A 339 -19.06 14.61 -12.99
N ASP A 340 -17.91 15.01 -12.43
CA ASP A 340 -16.67 14.23 -12.56
C ASP A 340 -16.83 12.85 -11.89
N ALA A 341 -17.47 12.78 -10.72
CA ALA A 341 -17.77 11.52 -10.07
C ALA A 341 -18.81 10.66 -10.85
N GLN A 342 -19.79 11.30 -11.49
CA GLN A 342 -20.73 10.64 -12.40
C GLN A 342 -19.98 9.99 -13.57
N ASP A 343 -19.07 10.76 -14.22
CA ASP A 343 -18.26 10.31 -15.34
C ASP A 343 -17.34 9.13 -14.94
N GLU A 344 -16.81 9.14 -13.70
CA GLU A 344 -15.94 8.08 -13.18
C GLU A 344 -16.70 6.77 -12.94
N VAL A 345 -17.94 6.85 -12.40
CA VAL A 345 -18.84 5.68 -12.32
C VAL A 345 -19.23 5.19 -13.71
N GLU A 346 -19.50 6.11 -14.65
CA GLU A 346 -19.81 5.77 -16.04
C GLU A 346 -18.64 5.04 -16.69
N TYR A 347 -17.40 5.55 -16.52
CA TYR A 347 -16.20 4.90 -17.01
C TYR A 347 -16.07 3.46 -16.49
N CYS A 348 -16.30 3.25 -15.20
CA CYS A 348 -16.12 1.93 -14.58
C CYS A 348 -17.24 0.94 -14.89
N ASN A 349 -18.52 1.39 -14.89
CA ASN A 349 -19.64 0.48 -14.76
C ASN A 349 -20.56 0.41 -15.99
N THR A 350 -20.31 1.23 -17.02
CA THR A 350 -21.21 1.26 -18.19
C THR A 350 -20.53 0.84 -19.48
N THR A 351 -21.35 0.60 -20.52
CA THR A 351 -20.94 0.37 -21.91
C THR A 351 -21.75 1.27 -22.85
N ASN A 352 -21.19 1.58 -24.01
CA ASN A 352 -21.84 2.40 -25.04
C ASN A 352 -22.22 3.83 -24.59
N THR A 353 -21.50 4.35 -23.61
CA THR A 353 -21.56 5.71 -23.13
C THR A 353 -20.30 6.49 -23.48
N GLU A 354 -20.24 7.79 -23.23
CA GLU A 354 -19.07 8.60 -23.56
C GLU A 354 -17.82 8.07 -22.85
N TYR A 355 -17.87 7.92 -21.53
CA TYR A 355 -16.73 7.48 -20.74
C TYR A 355 -16.54 5.96 -20.75
N GLY A 356 -17.59 5.17 -20.75
CA GLY A 356 -17.48 3.72 -20.89
C GLY A 356 -16.77 3.27 -22.18
N ASN A 357 -16.86 4.06 -23.25
CA ASN A 357 -16.13 3.80 -24.50
C ASN A 357 -14.65 4.20 -24.47
N LYS A 358 -14.22 5.04 -23.50
CA LYS A 358 -12.81 5.45 -23.33
C LYS A 358 -11.97 4.43 -22.58
N ARG A 359 -12.63 3.48 -21.88
CA ARG A 359 -11.97 2.43 -21.12
C ARG A 359 -11.10 1.53 -22.00
N VAL A 360 -9.92 1.14 -21.48
CA VAL A 360 -9.01 0.21 -22.15
C VAL A 360 -9.68 -1.16 -22.35
N GLU A 361 -10.28 -1.68 -21.30
CA GLU A 361 -11.07 -2.91 -21.34
C GLU A 361 -12.48 -2.63 -21.87
N LYS A 362 -12.99 -3.45 -22.79
CA LYS A 362 -14.34 -3.25 -23.35
C LYS A 362 -15.46 -3.53 -22.34
N GLU A 363 -15.24 -4.54 -21.50
CA GLU A 363 -16.20 -4.94 -20.47
C GLU A 363 -16.15 -4.00 -19.27
N PRO A 364 -17.28 -3.69 -18.62
CA PRO A 364 -17.32 -2.89 -17.41
C PRO A 364 -16.48 -3.48 -16.29
N TYR A 365 -15.86 -2.63 -15.49
CA TYR A 365 -15.13 -3.04 -14.30
C TYR A 365 -16.06 -3.50 -13.18
N ASN A 366 -17.30 -3.00 -13.17
CA ASN A 366 -18.35 -3.32 -12.18
C ASN A 366 -17.91 -2.99 -10.75
N VAL A 367 -17.32 -1.81 -10.56
CA VAL A 367 -16.90 -1.34 -9.25
C VAL A 367 -18.11 -1.13 -8.36
N LYS A 368 -18.13 -1.81 -7.23
CA LYS A 368 -19.25 -1.82 -6.32
C LYS A 368 -19.16 -0.76 -5.24
N TYR A 369 -17.98 -0.48 -4.70
CA TYR A 369 -17.79 0.38 -3.54
C TYR A 369 -17.20 1.73 -3.96
N TRP A 370 -17.80 2.82 -3.46
CA TRP A 370 -17.45 4.19 -3.82
C TRP A 370 -17.49 5.08 -2.59
N SER A 371 -16.38 5.76 -2.28
CA SER A 371 -16.32 6.74 -1.20
C SER A 371 -16.47 8.14 -1.75
N ILE A 372 -17.33 8.98 -1.15
CA ILE A 372 -17.47 10.39 -1.54
C ILE A 372 -16.52 11.23 -0.71
N GLY A 373 -15.29 11.42 -1.24
CA GLY A 373 -14.22 12.19 -0.61
C GLY A 373 -13.50 11.49 0.52
N ASN A 374 -12.53 12.21 1.08
CA ASN A 374 -11.68 11.80 2.18
C ASN A 374 -11.62 12.90 3.24
N GLU A 375 -11.82 12.57 4.52
CA GLU A 375 -11.60 13.46 5.70
C GLU A 375 -12.09 14.91 5.56
N MET A 376 -13.18 15.14 4.84
CA MET A 376 -13.71 16.47 4.57
C MET A 376 -14.16 17.23 5.84
N ASN A 377 -14.15 16.56 6.98
CA ASN A 377 -14.30 17.13 8.32
C ASN A 377 -13.05 17.88 8.79
N GLY A 378 -11.87 17.60 8.21
CA GLY A 378 -10.58 18.15 8.62
C GLY A 378 -10.19 19.41 7.84
N SER A 379 -9.70 20.44 8.55
CA SER A 379 -9.24 21.68 7.92
C SER A 379 -7.94 21.56 7.12
N TRP A 380 -7.28 20.40 7.20
CA TRP A 380 -6.11 20.05 6.41
C TRP A 380 -6.46 19.61 4.99
N GLN A 381 -7.70 19.15 4.78
CA GLN A 381 -8.12 18.58 3.51
C GLN A 381 -8.42 19.67 2.47
N LEU A 382 -7.88 19.57 1.26
CA LEU A 382 -8.20 20.48 0.16
C LEU A 382 -9.71 20.51 -0.12
N GLY A 383 -10.25 21.73 -0.31
CA GLY A 383 -11.67 21.92 -0.57
C GLY A 383 -12.57 21.66 0.65
N ASN A 384 -12.00 21.55 1.87
CA ASN A 384 -12.76 21.47 3.12
C ASN A 384 -13.79 22.60 3.22
N VAL A 385 -15.00 22.26 3.66
CA VAL A 385 -16.10 23.21 3.88
C VAL A 385 -16.84 22.86 5.17
N PRO A 386 -17.61 23.79 5.76
CA PRO A 386 -18.46 23.48 6.91
C PRO A 386 -19.44 22.35 6.64
N ILE A 387 -19.81 21.58 7.67
CA ILE A 387 -20.65 20.39 7.57
C ILE A 387 -21.97 20.61 6.80
N ASN A 388 -22.64 21.74 6.99
CA ASN A 388 -23.88 22.07 6.28
C ASN A 388 -23.68 22.21 4.76
N GLU A 389 -22.55 22.71 4.32
CA GLU A 389 -22.19 22.81 2.91
C GLU A 389 -21.74 21.45 2.37
N TYR A 390 -21.02 20.67 3.17
CA TYR A 390 -20.60 19.35 2.77
C TYR A 390 -21.78 18.37 2.61
N ILE A 391 -22.79 18.45 3.46
CA ILE A 391 -24.04 17.70 3.32
C ILE A 391 -24.69 17.94 1.94
N VAL A 392 -24.77 19.21 1.49
CA VAL A 392 -25.30 19.54 0.16
C VAL A 392 -24.43 18.91 -0.93
N ARG A 393 -23.12 19.07 -0.84
CA ARG A 393 -22.14 18.49 -1.77
C ARG A 393 -22.27 16.97 -1.84
N HIS A 394 -22.28 16.28 -0.70
CA HIS A 394 -22.45 14.82 -0.63
C HIS A 394 -23.72 14.35 -1.33
N ASN A 395 -24.85 15.01 -1.07
CA ASN A 395 -26.14 14.63 -1.66
C ASN A 395 -26.15 14.83 -3.19
N GLU A 396 -25.46 15.85 -3.69
CA GLU A 396 -25.28 16.07 -5.13
C GLU A 396 -24.46 14.95 -5.76
N PHE A 397 -23.31 14.60 -5.17
CA PHE A 397 -22.47 13.46 -5.61
C PHE A 397 -23.25 12.14 -5.58
N TYR A 398 -23.90 11.84 -4.45
CA TYR A 398 -24.73 10.64 -4.30
C TYR A 398 -25.78 10.53 -5.41
N SER A 399 -26.51 11.62 -5.67
CA SER A 399 -27.54 11.63 -6.71
C SER A 399 -26.93 11.34 -8.10
N LYS A 400 -25.86 12.04 -8.47
CA LYS A 400 -25.21 11.91 -9.78
C LYS A 400 -24.61 10.53 -10.01
N MET A 401 -23.94 9.98 -9.04
CA MET A 401 -23.37 8.62 -9.11
C MET A 401 -24.44 7.54 -9.22
N LYS A 402 -25.54 7.68 -8.43
CA LYS A 402 -26.67 6.74 -8.46
C LYS A 402 -27.55 6.86 -9.73
N GLU A 403 -27.53 7.99 -10.44
CA GLU A 403 -28.14 8.14 -11.76
C GLU A 403 -27.51 7.18 -12.79
N VAL A 404 -26.19 6.93 -12.67
CA VAL A 404 -25.46 6.01 -13.57
C VAL A 404 -25.68 4.55 -13.18
N ASP A 405 -25.42 4.23 -11.91
CA ASP A 405 -25.57 2.86 -11.38
C ASP A 405 -26.14 2.90 -9.96
N ASN A 406 -27.41 2.55 -9.84
CA ASN A 406 -28.10 2.56 -8.55
C ASN A 406 -27.72 1.38 -7.63
N THR A 407 -26.95 0.43 -8.11
CA THR A 407 -26.54 -0.77 -7.34
C THR A 407 -25.25 -0.56 -6.55
N ILE A 408 -24.46 0.48 -6.87
CA ILE A 408 -23.21 0.79 -6.18
C ILE A 408 -23.45 1.07 -4.69
N LYS A 409 -22.43 0.85 -3.89
CA LYS A 409 -22.43 1.08 -2.45
C LYS A 409 -21.67 2.34 -2.11
N ILE A 410 -22.34 3.28 -1.46
CA ILE A 410 -21.78 4.59 -1.13
C ILE A 410 -21.24 4.60 0.31
N ILE A 411 -20.02 5.10 0.47
CA ILE A 411 -19.34 5.34 1.72
C ILE A 411 -19.24 6.86 1.89
N GLY A 412 -19.87 7.41 2.91
CA GLY A 412 -19.83 8.85 3.23
C GLY A 412 -18.74 9.15 4.26
N VAL A 413 -18.16 10.35 4.20
CA VAL A 413 -17.14 10.81 5.18
C VAL A 413 -17.75 10.94 6.58
N GLY A 414 -17.12 10.31 7.56
CA GLY A 414 -17.48 10.36 8.96
C GLY A 414 -16.37 10.97 9.84
N ASP A 415 -16.75 11.38 11.02
CA ASP A 415 -15.92 11.63 12.19
C ASP A 415 -16.80 11.58 13.43
N ASN A 416 -16.85 10.44 14.09
CA ASN A 416 -17.67 10.25 15.28
C ASN A 416 -16.96 10.69 16.57
N HIS A 417 -15.79 11.31 16.46
CA HIS A 417 -15.13 12.05 17.52
C HIS A 417 -15.79 13.43 17.75
N SER A 418 -16.40 13.96 16.69
CA SER A 418 -17.20 15.19 16.67
C SER A 418 -18.67 14.90 16.38
N ASN A 419 -19.46 15.94 16.09
CA ASN A 419 -20.84 15.78 15.64
C ASN A 419 -20.95 15.49 14.13
N TRP A 420 -19.85 15.45 13.39
CA TRP A 420 -19.86 15.30 11.92
C TRP A 420 -20.62 14.05 11.48
N SER A 421 -20.27 12.87 11.99
CA SER A 421 -20.97 11.62 11.65
C SER A 421 -22.46 11.66 11.97
N LYS A 422 -22.83 12.30 13.09
CA LYS A 422 -24.24 12.47 13.47
C LYS A 422 -25.00 13.32 12.44
N ASP A 423 -24.40 14.43 12.02
CA ASP A 423 -25.03 15.35 11.09
C ASP A 423 -25.12 14.75 9.69
N MET A 424 -24.07 14.05 9.23
CA MET A 424 -24.09 13.27 8.00
C MET A 424 -25.19 12.21 7.99
N LEU A 425 -25.24 11.33 8.98
CA LEU A 425 -26.24 10.26 9.09
C LEU A 425 -27.68 10.77 9.17
N ASN A 426 -27.90 11.99 9.61
CA ASN A 426 -29.26 12.56 9.71
C ASN A 426 -29.72 13.27 8.44
N ASN A 427 -28.80 13.67 7.55
CA ASN A 427 -29.13 14.55 6.42
C ASN A 427 -28.66 14.04 5.06
N THR A 428 -28.06 12.85 5.01
CA THR A 428 -27.54 12.25 3.77
C THR A 428 -27.92 10.78 3.66
N GLU A 429 -27.88 10.25 2.44
CA GLU A 429 -28.03 8.82 2.14
C GLU A 429 -26.66 8.19 1.89
N MET A 430 -26.43 7.01 2.49
CA MET A 430 -25.21 6.21 2.31
C MET A 430 -25.45 4.77 2.78
N ASP A 431 -24.62 3.83 2.31
CA ASP A 431 -24.62 2.44 2.78
C ASP A 431 -23.65 2.25 3.97
N TYR A 432 -22.53 3.01 3.96
CA TYR A 432 -21.49 2.98 5.00
C TYR A 432 -21.08 4.40 5.37
N ILE A 433 -20.61 4.55 6.60
CA ILE A 433 -19.94 5.77 7.06
C ILE A 433 -18.47 5.45 7.35
N SER A 434 -17.58 6.25 6.74
CA SER A 434 -16.14 6.16 6.93
C SER A 434 -15.75 6.70 8.30
N GLU A 435 -14.87 5.99 9.02
CA GLU A 435 -14.30 6.43 10.29
C GLU A 435 -12.81 6.11 10.30
N HIS A 436 -11.99 7.12 10.58
CA HIS A 436 -10.55 7.01 10.64
C HIS A 436 -10.03 7.13 12.05
N PHE A 437 -8.96 6.41 12.37
CA PHE A 437 -8.23 6.60 13.62
C PHE A 437 -6.78 6.14 13.51
N TYR A 438 -5.93 6.86 14.21
CA TYR A 438 -4.52 6.56 14.36
C TYR A 438 -4.15 6.47 15.83
N ALA A 439 -3.28 5.52 16.18
CA ALA A 439 -2.67 5.44 17.51
C ALA A 439 -1.25 5.98 17.44
N GLU A 440 -0.80 6.63 18.53
CA GLU A 440 0.60 7.03 18.61
C GLU A 440 1.50 5.79 18.67
N ARG A 441 2.57 5.81 17.89
CA ARG A 441 3.68 4.88 18.05
C ARG A 441 4.57 5.36 19.20
N ASP A 442 5.30 4.48 19.80
CA ASP A 442 6.27 4.78 20.86
C ASP A 442 5.67 5.16 22.22
N GLU A 443 4.52 4.54 22.53
CA GLU A 443 4.07 4.48 23.91
C GLU A 443 5.19 3.94 24.83
N LYS A 444 5.21 4.40 26.08
CA LYS A 444 6.28 4.14 27.04
C LYS A 444 6.55 2.67 27.32
N ASP A 445 5.58 1.80 27.09
CA ASP A 445 5.70 0.36 27.23
C ASP A 445 4.97 -0.40 26.13
N SER A 446 5.47 -1.59 25.80
CA SER A 446 4.93 -2.41 24.71
C SER A 446 3.48 -2.85 24.93
N ILE A 447 3.02 -3.02 26.17
CA ILE A 447 1.64 -3.44 26.47
C ILE A 447 0.67 -2.32 26.10
N THR A 448 0.96 -1.10 26.54
CA THR A 448 0.17 0.10 26.22
C THR A 448 0.16 0.33 24.72
N HIS A 449 1.33 0.20 24.08
CA HIS A 449 1.47 0.34 22.63
C HIS A 449 0.58 -0.67 21.88
N ILE A 450 0.72 -1.97 22.14
CA ILE A 450 -0.05 -3.03 21.47
C ILE A 450 -1.57 -2.82 21.65
N ARG A 451 -2.00 -2.31 22.80
CA ARG A 451 -3.43 -2.07 23.08
C ARG A 451 -3.96 -0.73 22.58
N SER A 452 -3.11 0.19 22.17
CA SER A 452 -3.55 1.55 21.83
C SER A 452 -4.48 1.56 20.61
N LEU A 453 -4.15 0.82 19.56
CA LEU A 453 -4.96 0.73 18.34
C LEU A 453 -6.31 0.04 18.62
N GLN A 454 -6.31 -1.02 19.45
CA GLN A 454 -7.53 -1.68 19.91
C GLN A 454 -8.48 -0.70 20.62
N LYS A 455 -7.96 0.12 21.53
CA LYS A 455 -8.75 1.10 22.28
C LYS A 455 -9.38 2.17 21.38
N GLN A 456 -8.67 2.58 20.33
CA GLN A 456 -9.23 3.50 19.33
C GLN A 456 -10.39 2.85 18.58
N ALA A 457 -10.24 1.59 18.17
CA ALA A 457 -11.32 0.84 17.52
C ALA A 457 -12.55 0.71 18.43
N GLU A 458 -12.37 0.28 19.68
CA GLU A 458 -13.45 0.18 20.69
C GLU A 458 -14.18 1.52 20.84
N TYR A 459 -13.42 2.62 20.98
CA TYR A 459 -14.00 3.96 21.14
C TYR A 459 -14.85 4.39 19.93
N ARG A 460 -14.36 4.19 18.70
CA ARG A 460 -15.08 4.54 17.48
C ARG A 460 -16.33 3.70 17.27
N ILE A 461 -16.25 2.40 17.52
CA ILE A 461 -17.39 1.47 17.43
C ILE A 461 -18.47 1.83 18.46
N ASP A 462 -18.08 2.10 19.73
CA ASP A 462 -19.00 2.51 20.78
C ASP A 462 -19.71 3.84 20.47
N ASN A 463 -18.99 4.80 19.86
CA ASN A 463 -19.60 6.06 19.43
C ASN A 463 -20.59 5.85 18.28
N HIS A 464 -20.23 5.03 17.29
CA HIS A 464 -21.15 4.72 16.19
C HIS A 464 -22.46 4.10 16.72
N ARG A 465 -22.37 3.15 17.65
CA ARG A 465 -23.57 2.53 18.26
C ARG A 465 -24.51 3.54 18.92
N LYS A 466 -23.96 4.61 19.53
CA LYS A 466 -24.76 5.70 20.15
C LYS A 466 -25.53 6.53 19.13
N LEU A 467 -25.08 6.56 17.86
CA LEU A 467 -25.78 7.27 16.77
C LEU A 467 -27.07 6.56 16.33
N ASN A 468 -27.21 5.27 16.63
CA ASN A 468 -28.42 4.45 16.43
C ASN A 468 -29.00 4.50 15.01
N LYS A 469 -28.14 4.25 14.01
CA LYS A 469 -28.50 4.17 12.57
C LYS A 469 -28.28 2.74 12.06
N PRO A 470 -29.23 1.82 12.27
CA PRO A 470 -29.02 0.38 12.05
C PRO A 470 -28.81 -0.04 10.60
N ASN A 471 -29.15 0.82 9.62
CA ASN A 471 -29.02 0.53 8.19
C ASN A 471 -27.75 1.09 7.55
N VAL A 472 -26.91 1.81 8.33
CA VAL A 472 -25.63 2.33 7.87
C VAL A 472 -24.53 1.66 8.68
N TYR A 473 -23.64 0.94 7.98
CA TYR A 473 -22.54 0.22 8.61
C TYR A 473 -21.28 1.10 8.72
N MET A 474 -20.33 0.68 9.52
CA MET A 474 -19.02 1.33 9.60
C MET A 474 -18.08 0.77 8.51
N SER A 475 -17.43 1.70 7.82
CA SER A 475 -16.19 1.51 7.09
C SER A 475 -15.06 2.13 7.89
N ILE A 476 -14.22 1.32 8.51
CA ILE A 476 -12.98 1.80 9.16
C ILE A 476 -11.88 1.72 8.10
N ASP A 477 -11.93 2.65 7.15
CA ASP A 477 -11.16 2.61 5.91
C ASP A 477 -9.83 3.36 5.96
N GLU A 478 -9.47 3.86 7.16
CA GLU A 478 -8.10 4.17 7.56
C GLU A 478 -7.89 3.88 9.05
N TYR A 479 -6.94 3.01 9.36
CA TYR A 479 -6.44 2.84 10.70
C TYR A 479 -4.98 2.40 10.69
N ALA A 480 -4.16 3.00 11.56
CA ALA A 480 -2.74 2.67 11.69
C ALA A 480 -2.13 3.22 12.97
N TYR A 481 -0.86 2.93 13.17
CA TYR A 481 -0.01 3.71 14.05
C TYR A 481 0.51 4.94 13.30
N MET A 482 0.46 6.12 13.93
CA MET A 482 1.00 7.33 13.32
C MET A 482 2.52 7.37 13.50
N ASN A 483 3.25 7.21 12.42
CA ASN A 483 4.69 7.36 12.41
C ASN A 483 5.23 7.60 10.99
N ALA A 484 6.36 8.31 10.91
CA ALA A 484 7.10 8.55 9.69
C ALA A 484 7.94 7.35 9.19
N GLU A 485 8.14 6.30 9.99
CA GLU A 485 8.89 5.12 9.57
C GLU A 485 8.03 4.19 8.69
N CYS A 486 8.60 3.70 7.59
CA CYS A 486 7.91 2.80 6.67
C CYS A 486 7.78 1.36 7.22
N SER A 487 8.73 0.92 8.03
CA SER A 487 8.76 -0.44 8.58
C SER A 487 7.88 -0.59 9.82
N SER A 488 7.19 -1.72 9.95
CA SER A 488 6.44 -2.06 11.16
C SER A 488 7.07 -3.20 11.95
N ARG A 489 7.03 -3.07 13.27
CA ARG A 489 7.60 -4.02 14.24
C ARG A 489 6.63 -5.17 14.54
N LEU A 490 7.10 -6.24 15.19
CA LEU A 490 6.22 -7.33 15.64
C LEU A 490 5.13 -6.81 16.60
N LYS A 491 5.45 -5.90 17.52
CA LYS A 491 4.46 -5.30 18.43
C LYS A 491 3.40 -4.47 17.71
N ASP A 492 3.77 -3.82 16.59
CA ASP A 492 2.82 -3.07 15.74
C ASP A 492 1.82 -4.05 15.11
N GLY A 493 2.32 -5.18 14.54
CA GLY A 493 1.47 -6.26 14.04
C GLY A 493 0.56 -6.88 15.11
N MET A 494 1.03 -7.02 16.35
CA MET A 494 0.20 -7.46 17.47
C MET A 494 -0.94 -6.48 17.75
N GLY A 495 -0.68 -5.18 17.66
CA GLY A 495 -1.72 -4.15 17.82
C GLY A 495 -2.76 -4.20 16.70
N VAL A 496 -2.33 -4.40 15.45
CA VAL A 496 -3.24 -4.62 14.31
C VAL A 496 -4.09 -5.88 14.53
N ALA A 497 -3.50 -6.97 15.00
CA ALA A 497 -4.24 -8.19 15.33
C ALA A 497 -5.32 -7.95 16.41
N LEU A 498 -5.02 -7.16 17.46
CA LEU A 498 -6.01 -6.79 18.47
C LEU A 498 -7.11 -5.88 17.91
N CYS A 499 -6.77 -4.98 16.99
CA CYS A 499 -7.75 -4.14 16.29
C CYS A 499 -8.72 -5.00 15.46
N LEU A 500 -8.19 -5.97 14.69
CA LEU A 500 -9.00 -6.94 13.94
C LEU A 500 -9.90 -7.79 14.85
N ASN A 501 -9.45 -8.09 16.08
CA ASN A 501 -10.30 -8.75 17.07
C ASN A 501 -11.54 -7.93 17.40
N GLU A 502 -11.42 -6.60 17.49
CA GLU A 502 -12.58 -5.72 17.73
C GLU A 502 -13.51 -5.68 16.52
N PHE A 503 -12.99 -5.68 15.29
CA PHE A 503 -13.83 -5.75 14.08
C PHE A 503 -14.63 -7.06 14.04
N ILE A 504 -13.98 -8.18 14.32
CA ILE A 504 -14.62 -9.51 14.39
C ILE A 504 -15.73 -9.55 15.47
N LYS A 505 -15.45 -9.05 16.67
CA LYS A 505 -16.42 -9.02 17.78
C LYS A 505 -17.65 -8.16 17.44
N ASN A 506 -17.46 -7.13 16.63
CA ASN A 506 -18.46 -6.14 16.26
C ASN A 506 -18.91 -6.26 14.80
N ALA A 507 -18.93 -7.48 14.27
CA ALA A 507 -19.35 -7.77 12.89
C ALA A 507 -20.80 -7.37 12.54
N ASP A 508 -21.63 -7.02 13.54
CA ASP A 508 -22.95 -6.44 13.35
C ASP A 508 -22.88 -5.02 12.77
N VAL A 509 -21.86 -4.24 13.09
CA VAL A 509 -21.73 -2.84 12.64
C VAL A 509 -20.50 -2.59 11.76
N VAL A 510 -19.35 -3.26 11.99
CA VAL A 510 -18.14 -3.09 11.18
C VAL A 510 -18.14 -4.04 10.00
N LYS A 511 -18.09 -3.50 8.78
CA LYS A 511 -18.14 -4.29 7.54
C LYS A 511 -16.90 -4.11 6.65
N ILE A 512 -16.21 -2.99 6.78
CA ILE A 512 -14.99 -2.69 6.02
C ILE A 512 -13.92 -2.25 7.01
N GLY A 513 -12.68 -2.70 6.78
CA GLY A 513 -11.49 -2.26 7.48
C GLY A 513 -10.35 -2.16 6.49
N CYS A 514 -9.68 -1.00 6.38
CA CYS A 514 -8.52 -0.84 5.53
C CYS A 514 -7.34 -0.34 6.35
N TYR A 515 -6.32 -1.18 6.46
CA TYR A 515 -5.08 -0.77 7.10
C TYR A 515 -4.36 0.30 6.25
N SER A 516 -3.99 1.40 6.82
CA SER A 516 -3.28 2.51 6.19
C SER A 516 -1.80 2.54 6.64
N SER A 517 -0.81 2.39 5.75
CA SER A 517 -0.86 2.12 4.33
C SER A 517 -0.43 0.70 4.00
N THR A 518 -0.60 0.30 2.71
CA THR A 518 -0.17 -1.04 2.31
C THR A 518 1.33 -1.12 2.08
N VAL A 519 1.92 -0.16 1.38
CA VAL A 519 3.33 -0.19 0.94
C VAL A 519 4.02 1.13 1.31
N ASN A 520 5.18 1.06 1.92
CA ASN A 520 6.16 2.13 2.17
C ASN A 520 5.71 3.38 2.92
N ALA A 521 4.46 3.54 3.26
CA ALA A 521 3.95 4.72 3.95
C ALA A 521 3.33 4.34 5.30
N THR A 522 3.41 5.22 6.29
CA THR A 522 2.76 5.10 7.62
C THR A 522 2.83 3.69 8.21
N GLN A 523 4.03 3.10 8.33
CA GLN A 523 4.24 1.72 8.77
C GLN A 523 3.53 0.68 7.90
N GLY A 524 3.90 0.64 6.63
CA GLY A 524 3.33 -0.25 5.64
C GLY A 524 3.23 -1.70 6.08
N SER A 525 2.25 -2.40 5.53
CA SER A 525 2.19 -3.86 5.62
C SER A 525 3.36 -4.52 4.87
N LEU A 526 3.86 -3.83 3.86
CA LEU A 526 5.03 -4.18 3.07
C LEU A 526 5.98 -2.99 3.00
N THR A 527 7.28 -3.27 2.95
CA THR A 527 8.29 -2.31 2.49
C THR A 527 8.89 -2.79 1.18
N THR A 528 9.20 -1.84 0.31
CA THR A 528 9.91 -2.11 -0.93
C THR A 528 11.05 -1.13 -1.06
N ASP A 529 12.12 -1.60 -1.64
CA ASP A 529 13.30 -0.80 -1.91
C ASP A 529 14.01 -1.30 -3.18
N LYS A 530 15.24 -0.85 -3.35
CA LYS A 530 16.13 -1.32 -4.41
C LYS A 530 16.61 -2.77 -4.25
N TYR A 531 16.36 -3.43 -3.13
CA TYR A 531 16.76 -4.82 -2.88
C TYR A 531 15.60 -5.80 -3.03
N GLY A 532 14.38 -5.35 -2.94
CA GLY A 532 13.19 -6.17 -3.11
C GLY A 532 11.99 -5.66 -2.31
N ALA A 533 11.06 -6.55 -2.08
CA ALA A 533 9.86 -6.30 -1.30
C ALA A 533 9.86 -7.22 -0.06
N HIS A 534 9.44 -6.69 1.10
CA HIS A 534 9.50 -7.38 2.39
C HIS A 534 8.17 -7.24 3.14
N MET A 535 7.66 -8.38 3.65
CA MET A 535 6.47 -8.37 4.52
C MET A 535 6.84 -7.84 5.90
N GLN A 536 6.07 -6.90 6.43
CA GLN A 536 6.29 -6.28 7.73
C GLN A 536 5.35 -6.86 8.81
N GLY A 537 5.53 -6.49 10.08
CA GLY A 537 4.74 -7.00 11.21
C GLY A 537 3.23 -6.84 11.01
N ASN A 538 2.78 -5.67 10.51
CA ASN A 538 1.37 -5.39 10.21
C ASN A 538 0.83 -6.27 9.08
N GLY A 539 1.64 -6.50 8.04
CA GLY A 539 1.30 -7.39 6.93
C GLY A 539 1.13 -8.83 7.38
N TYR A 540 1.99 -9.34 8.27
CA TYR A 540 1.81 -10.68 8.84
C TYR A 540 0.54 -10.83 9.66
N ALA A 541 0.15 -9.79 10.42
CA ALA A 541 -1.12 -9.81 11.16
C ALA A 541 -2.32 -9.90 10.22
N LEU A 542 -2.39 -9.04 9.19
CA LEU A 542 -3.45 -9.06 8.18
C LEU A 542 -3.50 -10.41 7.45
N LYS A 543 -2.34 -10.91 6.99
CA LYS A 543 -2.24 -12.20 6.31
C LYS A 543 -2.76 -13.36 7.15
N LEU A 544 -2.32 -13.48 8.40
CA LEU A 544 -2.72 -14.56 9.31
C LEU A 544 -4.22 -14.57 9.52
N TYR A 545 -4.83 -13.40 9.74
CA TYR A 545 -6.27 -13.28 9.95
C TYR A 545 -7.05 -13.54 8.67
N SER A 546 -6.67 -12.91 7.56
CA SER A 546 -7.36 -13.13 6.28
C SER A 546 -7.28 -14.58 5.80
N ASP A 547 -6.16 -15.26 6.03
CA ASP A 547 -5.98 -16.67 5.64
C ASP A 547 -6.77 -17.65 6.50
N SER A 548 -6.98 -17.35 7.78
CA SER A 548 -7.38 -18.38 8.76
C SER A 548 -8.76 -18.17 9.35
N MET A 549 -9.22 -16.91 9.54
CA MET A 549 -10.45 -16.64 10.26
C MET A 549 -11.69 -17.00 9.42
N LEU A 550 -12.73 -17.48 10.11
CA LEU A 550 -13.97 -17.99 9.53
C LEU A 550 -15.13 -17.00 9.64
N ASP A 551 -16.35 -17.43 9.34
CA ASP A 551 -17.49 -16.58 9.02
C ASP A 551 -18.18 -15.92 10.22
N TYR A 552 -18.10 -16.48 11.44
CA TYR A 552 -18.85 -16.01 12.60
C TYR A 552 -17.97 -15.93 13.83
N TYR A 553 -18.09 -14.86 14.59
CA TYR A 553 -17.40 -14.71 15.87
C TYR A 553 -17.81 -15.80 16.86
N GLN A 554 -16.82 -16.45 17.45
CA GLN A 554 -16.95 -17.51 18.44
C GLN A 554 -16.17 -17.12 19.70
N PRO A 555 -16.82 -16.67 20.79
CA PRO A 555 -16.13 -16.29 22.00
C PRO A 555 -15.25 -17.43 22.55
N ILE A 556 -14.01 -17.10 22.87
CA ILE A 556 -13.09 -17.98 23.58
C ILE A 556 -12.70 -17.29 24.89
N THR A 557 -12.84 -18.01 26.02
CA THR A 557 -12.47 -17.48 27.34
C THR A 557 -11.44 -18.40 28.01
N PHE A 558 -10.62 -17.82 28.88
CA PHE A 558 -9.59 -18.53 29.64
C PHE A 558 -9.28 -17.79 30.96
N GLN A 559 -8.55 -18.46 31.87
CA GLN A 559 -8.18 -17.88 33.14
C GLN A 559 -6.90 -17.05 33.04
N ARG A 560 -7.01 -15.72 33.09
CA ARG A 560 -5.89 -14.75 32.92
C ARG A 560 -4.87 -14.70 34.07
N SER A 561 -5.10 -15.34 35.21
CA SER A 561 -4.29 -15.13 36.43
C SER A 561 -2.79 -15.42 36.30
N LYS A 562 -2.40 -16.25 35.31
CA LYS A 562 -1.00 -16.67 35.04
C LYS A 562 -0.29 -15.81 33.98
N LEU A 563 -0.99 -14.85 33.35
CA LEU A 563 -0.55 -14.06 32.21
C LEU A 563 -0.88 -12.57 32.39
N LYS A 564 -0.72 -12.03 33.63
CA LYS A 564 -1.19 -10.69 34.01
C LYS A 564 -0.35 -9.55 33.42
N ASP A 565 0.94 -9.81 33.24
CA ASP A 565 1.93 -8.79 32.87
C ASP A 565 2.29 -8.85 31.36
N GLU A 566 1.45 -9.52 30.57
CA GLU A 566 1.67 -9.76 29.13
C GLU A 566 0.38 -9.47 28.35
N VAL A 567 0.51 -9.12 27.08
CA VAL A 567 -0.63 -9.14 26.16
C VAL A 567 -0.79 -10.58 25.70
N PHE A 568 -1.80 -11.24 26.23
CA PHE A 568 -2.23 -12.56 25.78
C PHE A 568 -3.72 -12.50 25.48
N GLU A 569 -4.08 -12.54 24.20
CA GLU A 569 -5.46 -12.45 23.73
C GLU A 569 -5.78 -13.60 22.79
N ILE A 570 -6.99 -14.12 22.92
CA ILE A 570 -7.52 -15.19 22.06
C ILE A 570 -8.83 -14.74 21.47
N ILE A 571 -8.99 -14.91 20.16
CA ILE A 571 -10.27 -14.78 19.48
C ILE A 571 -10.57 -16.05 18.70
N GLY A 572 -11.83 -16.45 18.66
CA GLY A 572 -12.30 -17.56 17.85
C GLY A 572 -13.29 -17.14 16.80
N THR A 573 -13.28 -17.84 15.68
CA THR A 573 -14.35 -17.78 14.67
C THR A 573 -14.72 -19.18 14.22
N THR A 574 -15.96 -19.34 13.74
CA THR A 574 -16.45 -20.64 13.29
C THR A 574 -17.18 -20.51 11.95
N ASN A 575 -17.21 -21.58 11.18
CA ASN A 575 -17.98 -21.63 9.95
C ASN A 575 -19.49 -21.80 10.24
N ILE A 576 -20.31 -21.65 9.21
CA ILE A 576 -21.77 -21.79 9.32
C ILE A 576 -22.20 -23.17 9.85
N GLY A 577 -21.45 -24.23 9.52
CA GLY A 577 -21.72 -25.61 9.96
C GLY A 577 -21.36 -25.87 11.42
N LYS A 578 -20.61 -24.99 12.07
CA LYS A 578 -20.07 -25.11 13.45
C LYS A 578 -19.22 -26.34 13.70
N ASP A 579 -18.68 -26.93 12.66
CA ASP A 579 -17.79 -28.07 12.71
C ASP A 579 -16.30 -27.71 12.60
N LYS A 580 -16.02 -26.42 12.27
CA LYS A 580 -14.68 -25.85 12.25
C LYS A 580 -14.59 -24.62 13.16
N LEU A 581 -13.48 -24.53 13.85
CA LEU A 581 -13.09 -23.40 14.69
C LEU A 581 -11.74 -22.87 14.21
N ALA A 582 -11.67 -21.60 13.91
CA ALA A 582 -10.41 -20.89 13.79
C ALA A 582 -10.14 -20.11 15.09
N ILE A 583 -8.89 -20.12 15.53
CA ILE A 583 -8.42 -19.39 16.71
C ILE A 583 -7.24 -18.52 16.28
N ALA A 584 -7.27 -17.22 16.63
CA ALA A 584 -6.09 -16.38 16.56
C ALA A 584 -5.66 -16.01 17.98
N VAL A 585 -4.35 -16.05 18.22
CA VAL A 585 -3.72 -15.76 19.51
C VAL A 585 -2.61 -14.73 19.32
N VAL A 586 -2.65 -13.67 20.12
CA VAL A 586 -1.56 -12.71 20.29
C VAL A 586 -0.87 -13.01 21.62
N ASN A 587 0.41 -13.32 21.58
CA ASN A 587 1.25 -13.59 22.75
C ASN A 587 2.47 -12.68 22.75
N SER A 588 2.48 -11.63 23.56
CA SER A 588 3.65 -10.75 23.68
C SER A 588 4.70 -11.28 24.68
N GLY A 589 4.35 -12.33 25.43
CA GLY A 589 5.17 -12.87 26.52
C GLY A 589 6.22 -13.88 26.06
N GLU A 590 7.01 -14.31 27.04
CA GLU A 590 8.14 -15.23 26.87
C GLU A 590 7.75 -16.72 26.98
N LYS A 591 6.50 -17.01 27.34
CA LYS A 591 6.06 -18.39 27.60
C LYS A 591 5.55 -19.07 26.32
N LYS A 592 5.96 -20.31 26.12
CA LYS A 592 5.37 -21.24 25.18
C LYS A 592 4.14 -21.90 25.81
N ILE A 593 2.97 -21.75 25.19
CA ILE A 593 1.68 -22.08 25.80
C ILE A 593 0.93 -23.11 24.97
N ARG A 594 0.45 -24.18 25.63
CA ARG A 594 -0.48 -25.15 24.99
C ARG A 594 -1.91 -24.81 25.39
N LEU A 595 -2.77 -24.59 24.37
CA LEU A 595 -4.21 -24.48 24.58
C LEU A 595 -4.87 -25.85 24.62
N THR A 596 -5.78 -26.06 25.56
CA THR A 596 -6.48 -27.34 25.72
C THR A 596 -8.00 -27.13 25.76
N ASN A 597 -8.74 -28.01 25.09
CA ASN A 597 -10.19 -28.16 25.19
C ASN A 597 -10.60 -29.55 24.71
N ASP A 598 -11.58 -30.16 25.34
CA ASP A 598 -12.07 -31.51 25.03
C ASP A 598 -12.79 -31.66 23.69
N LYS A 599 -13.23 -30.53 23.10
CA LYS A 599 -13.86 -30.48 21.77
C LYS A 599 -12.88 -30.43 20.62
N PHE A 600 -11.60 -30.25 20.86
CA PHE A 600 -10.60 -30.21 19.80
C PHE A 600 -10.31 -31.63 19.29
N LYS A 601 -10.78 -31.95 18.08
CA LYS A 601 -10.63 -33.27 17.49
C LYS A 601 -9.37 -33.42 16.65
N LYS A 602 -9.21 -32.48 15.68
CA LYS A 602 -8.10 -32.48 14.73
C LYS A 602 -7.69 -31.03 14.44
N ILE A 603 -6.42 -30.75 14.52
CA ILE A 603 -5.87 -29.45 14.11
C ILE A 603 -5.52 -29.57 12.62
N GLU A 604 -6.17 -28.79 11.76
CA GLU A 604 -5.93 -28.82 10.32
C GLU A 604 -4.67 -28.03 9.96
N SER A 605 -4.49 -26.85 10.58
CA SER A 605 -3.33 -26.00 10.33
C SER A 605 -2.95 -25.16 11.54
N ARG A 606 -1.68 -24.79 11.59
CA ARG A 606 -1.10 -23.75 12.45
C ARG A 606 -0.27 -22.84 11.57
N LYS A 607 -0.49 -21.52 11.66
CA LYS A 607 0.33 -20.49 11.02
C LYS A 607 0.75 -19.49 12.06
N TYR A 608 2.00 -19.05 12.04
CA TYR A 608 2.45 -18.05 13.00
C TYR A 608 3.65 -17.25 12.51
N VAL A 609 3.77 -16.03 13.04
CA VAL A 609 4.95 -15.18 12.92
C VAL A 609 5.50 -14.91 14.31
N THR A 610 6.83 -14.90 14.44
CA THR A 610 7.57 -14.60 15.66
C THR A 610 8.87 -13.87 15.34
N ALA A 611 9.45 -13.21 16.34
CA ALA A 611 10.77 -12.58 16.27
C ALA A 611 11.49 -12.72 17.62
N ASP A 612 12.77 -12.37 17.67
CA ASP A 612 13.54 -12.44 18.91
C ASP A 612 13.14 -11.34 19.90
N PHE A 613 12.72 -10.17 19.38
CA PHE A 613 12.25 -9.04 20.16
C PHE A 613 10.95 -8.47 19.60
N LEU A 614 10.14 -7.83 20.44
CA LEU A 614 8.90 -7.17 20.04
C LEU A 614 9.15 -5.97 19.12
N ASP A 615 10.33 -5.35 19.22
CA ASP A 615 10.76 -4.21 18.41
C ASP A 615 11.48 -4.61 17.11
N ASP A 616 11.59 -5.89 16.80
CA ASP A 616 12.16 -6.36 15.55
C ASP A 616 11.25 -6.02 14.36
N TYR A 617 11.87 -5.63 13.23
CA TYR A 617 11.27 -5.38 11.92
C TYR A 617 12.21 -5.90 10.84
N ASP A 618 11.70 -6.15 9.64
CA ASP A 618 12.52 -6.51 8.50
C ASP A 618 13.11 -5.25 7.86
N ASP A 619 14.41 -5.31 7.58
CA ASP A 619 15.16 -4.31 6.82
C ASP A 619 15.76 -4.93 5.56
N ASP A 620 16.41 -4.08 4.74
CA ASP A 620 16.91 -4.42 3.41
C ASP A 620 17.90 -5.59 3.37
N GLU A 621 18.55 -5.92 4.48
CA GLU A 621 19.59 -6.92 4.52
C GLU A 621 19.21 -8.17 5.30
N TYR A 622 18.28 -8.06 6.28
CA TYR A 622 17.99 -9.16 7.22
C TYR A 622 16.49 -9.26 7.54
N SER A 623 15.91 -10.42 7.24
CA SER A 623 14.59 -10.76 7.77
C SER A 623 14.74 -11.21 9.23
N LYS A 624 14.14 -10.45 10.16
CA LYS A 624 14.06 -10.78 11.58
C LYS A 624 12.79 -11.54 11.92
N PHE A 625 11.79 -11.44 11.07
CA PHE A 625 10.57 -12.22 11.20
C PHE A 625 10.78 -13.67 10.75
N ARG A 626 10.25 -14.59 11.54
CA ARG A 626 10.18 -16.02 11.20
C ARG A 626 8.71 -16.40 11.06
N TYR A 627 8.32 -16.70 9.84
CA TYR A 627 6.97 -17.13 9.50
C TYR A 627 6.93 -18.65 9.26
N TYR A 628 5.93 -19.32 9.82
CA TYR A 628 5.77 -20.79 9.74
C TYR A 628 4.34 -21.18 9.39
N GLU A 629 4.22 -22.21 8.57
CA GLU A 629 2.97 -22.89 8.26
C GLU A 629 3.13 -24.39 8.50
N GLU A 630 2.25 -24.97 9.32
CA GLU A 630 2.24 -26.38 9.68
C GLU A 630 0.87 -26.98 9.37
N ASN A 631 0.87 -28.13 8.71
CA ASN A 631 -0.34 -28.91 8.44
C ASN A 631 -0.45 -30.07 9.45
N ASN A 632 -1.65 -30.24 10.02
CA ASN A 632 -1.98 -31.29 10.99
C ASN A 632 -1.00 -31.36 12.19
N PRO A 633 -0.70 -30.25 12.88
CA PRO A 633 0.12 -30.28 14.07
C PRO A 633 -0.54 -31.14 15.17
N SER A 634 0.27 -31.75 16.03
CA SER A 634 -0.22 -32.68 17.06
C SER A 634 -0.86 -32.00 18.26
N SER A 635 -0.62 -30.70 18.46
CA SER A 635 -1.13 -29.91 19.59
C SER A 635 -1.23 -28.44 19.25
N ILE A 636 -2.09 -27.70 19.98
CA ILE A 636 -2.28 -26.26 19.82
C ILE A 636 -1.27 -25.54 20.70
N VAL A 637 -0.10 -25.27 20.15
CA VAL A 637 1.00 -24.61 20.85
C VAL A 637 1.22 -23.22 20.28
N VAL A 638 1.23 -22.22 21.16
CA VAL A 638 1.47 -20.80 20.89
C VAL A 638 2.91 -20.47 21.29
N GLU A 639 3.67 -19.95 20.35
CA GLU A 639 5.07 -19.55 20.59
C GLU A 639 5.17 -18.27 21.42
N PRO A 640 6.32 -18.02 22.11
CA PRO A 640 6.65 -16.74 22.67
C PRO A 640 6.69 -15.65 21.59
N ARG A 641 6.33 -14.41 21.95
CA ARG A 641 6.39 -13.24 21.05
C ARG A 641 5.86 -13.58 19.66
N SER A 642 4.57 -13.97 19.59
CA SER A 642 3.98 -14.44 18.32
C SER A 642 2.55 -13.95 18.11
N ILE A 643 2.19 -13.89 16.82
CA ILE A 643 0.80 -13.92 16.36
C ILE A 643 0.60 -15.29 15.73
N THR A 644 -0.34 -16.08 16.24
CA THR A 644 -0.55 -17.47 15.83
C THR A 644 -2.01 -17.71 15.48
N THR A 645 -2.27 -18.41 14.38
CA THR A 645 -3.62 -18.85 14.01
C THR A 645 -3.68 -20.36 13.88
N PHE A 646 -4.83 -20.94 14.19
CA PHE A 646 -5.14 -22.36 14.07
C PHE A 646 -6.48 -22.55 13.38
N VAL A 647 -6.60 -23.60 12.57
CA VAL A 647 -7.89 -24.12 12.10
C VAL A 647 -8.07 -25.53 12.66
N ILE A 648 -9.22 -25.77 13.31
CA ILE A 648 -9.46 -26.94 14.15
C ILE A 648 -10.83 -27.54 13.78
N GLN A 649 -10.93 -28.85 13.70
CA GLN A 649 -12.22 -29.56 13.66
C GLN A 649 -12.76 -29.77 15.09
N LEU A 650 -14.05 -29.44 15.28
CA LEU A 650 -14.76 -29.58 16.55
C LEU A 650 -15.52 -30.92 16.64
#